data_4fcd057a1930ab2250fcd6fc0bc4313c
#
_entry.id   4fcd057a1930ab2250fcd6fc0bc4313c
#
_cell.length_a   1.000
_cell.length_b   1.000
_cell.length_c   1.000
_cell.angle_alpha   90.00
_cell.angle_beta   90.00
_cell.angle_gamma   90.00
#
_symmetry.space_group_name_H-M   'P 1'
#
loop_
_entity.id
_entity.type
_entity.pdbx_description
1 polymer ?
#
loop_
_entity_poly.entity_id
_entity_poly.type
_entity_poly.pdbx_seq_one_letter_code
_entity_poly.pdbx_strand_id
1 'polypeptide(L)'
;GSITDLSSNSSPSYFNFDSFEQIQVVTGGGDVSVQSSGLSINLVTKSGSNVFKGTALFTFENDKTQFNNVTEELFNASTNGFLSGNPIQRIGNYSVEYGGPIKRNRLWWWAAGDYQDINAGVSNFFDATKGPLCQSLIAAQTVGGSQGVVDAISYDQLDEIQGCLQNDKTTIKNLSWKFNYQLNAANKFQYLFQSDNKYRNRRGASATTFIEAVTQQTSDMPKGIGYWGLPLPTHSVTHTLILTDRLVFNNQFTYVHGGFYLDYQDVPPQGDCAQSKYVPFETNPNNYPQTQNPNCLWNIQSLSNRTTGISSGSLAANYETQRHSWEAKSDGTYFLSNVLGGDHSLKFGVGWRRNPILTFTHYSGGARVTKQCSGNLTANCGTGQHAVAGSATGLVERAVGIGTDGLPTNNDWWTYNGYIQESYSRGKLRLNGGVRYDWQTSKQLAGCIAQGTIDIRHPSTGAHLLPSQCQEETNVSPDTGEVIQPFSNWAPRVSATYDLMGNGKTQVHASYSLYYATKITLANQLNNMGFIGLTWGNMNNNGTCAGTNTSCWQDLNLDGNVQPNELSWVAGGIAPGARRPGFPGRFNIDTATLTPNRNTVDESAQIGRTREAIVGMQHELIPNLAVGVDYIYRNYDRGTQGYPQGQQPGCETSTTMPCVQGGYPISQIYTIQNIYTDPVTGQTAPYYTAVPGTVIATGLATVTMTNPNYQVYHGVIVQANKRFSDKWQMNTSVTMQTNPGYNEYFTNPTGVEYVHGISNIARYLFKISGAYAAGWGIMVSGNFNMNDGGNRTLSVDGPGNNFWTGAVSPGGNQVLTNYSTLNFQNTGTTRFDAVKLLDLGVSKTFALRGGKNRLKVMVDGFNMLNVNDVQGYSSNNISAAGFTQISSIVPPRVIRFGAQFGF
;
A
#
# COMPACT_ATOMS: atom_id res chain seq x y z
N GLY A 1 21.97 1.91 5.39
CA GLY A 1 20.88 1.53 6.27
C GLY A 1 19.61 1.21 5.49
N SER A 2 18.72 0.49 6.10
CA SER A 2 17.41 0.21 5.52
C SER A 2 16.49 1.41 5.71
N ILE A 3 15.86 1.84 4.61
CA ILE A 3 14.90 2.95 4.61
C ILE A 3 13.45 2.48 4.42
N THR A 4 13.22 1.17 4.42
CA THR A 4 11.86 0.62 4.26
C THR A 4 11.02 0.90 5.50
N ASP A 5 9.84 1.46 5.32
CA ASP A 5 8.78 1.50 6.32
C ASP A 5 8.21 0.09 6.49
N LEU A 6 8.48 -0.51 7.62
CA LEU A 6 8.07 -1.89 7.88
C LEU A 6 6.58 -2.04 8.18
N SER A 7 5.85 -0.96 8.47
CA SER A 7 4.40 -1.03 8.70
C SER A 7 3.61 -1.16 7.40
N SER A 8 4.11 -0.57 6.32
CA SER A 8 3.46 -0.56 5.01
C SER A 8 4.27 -1.26 3.92
N ASN A 9 5.47 -1.77 4.24
CA ASN A 9 6.44 -2.32 3.29
C ASN A 9 6.74 -1.37 2.11
N SER A 10 6.74 -0.07 2.38
CA SER A 10 7.00 0.99 1.40
C SER A 10 8.17 1.86 1.83
N SER A 11 8.66 2.71 0.94
CA SER A 11 9.63 3.73 1.30
C SER A 11 8.91 4.90 1.98
N PRO A 12 9.34 5.34 3.16
CA PRO A 12 8.79 6.54 3.80
C PRO A 12 9.33 7.83 3.17
N SER A 13 10.34 7.73 2.31
CA SER A 13 11.09 8.86 1.76
C SER A 13 11.02 8.87 0.24
N TYR A 14 11.05 10.08 -0.32
CA TYR A 14 11.12 10.33 -1.76
C TYR A 14 12.55 10.75 -2.12
N PHE A 15 13.09 10.19 -3.21
CA PHE A 15 14.47 10.38 -3.58
C PHE A 15 14.59 11.12 -4.91
N ASN A 16 15.55 12.04 -4.98
CA ASN A 16 16.03 12.54 -6.26
C ASN A 16 16.81 11.43 -6.98
N PHE A 17 16.30 10.96 -8.11
CA PHE A 17 16.91 9.88 -8.89
C PHE A 17 18.30 10.25 -9.42
N ASP A 18 18.52 11.54 -9.73
CA ASP A 18 19.82 12.04 -10.22
C ASP A 18 20.91 12.09 -9.13
N SER A 19 20.52 11.91 -7.87
CA SER A 19 21.46 11.85 -6.74
C SER A 19 22.22 10.53 -6.66
N PHE A 20 21.87 9.52 -7.45
CA PHE A 20 22.52 8.21 -7.39
C PHE A 20 23.61 8.08 -8.44
N GLU A 21 24.76 7.56 -8.00
CA GLU A 21 25.84 7.14 -8.88
C GLU A 21 25.59 5.74 -9.43
N GLN A 22 24.95 4.87 -8.62
CA GLN A 22 24.65 3.50 -8.98
C GLN A 22 23.36 3.04 -8.31
N ILE A 23 22.55 2.29 -9.04
CA ILE A 23 21.40 1.55 -8.54
C ILE A 23 21.64 0.07 -8.81
N GLN A 24 21.76 -0.71 -7.75
CA GLN A 24 21.95 -2.16 -7.82
C GLN A 24 20.64 -2.85 -7.52
N VAL A 25 20.20 -3.72 -8.41
CA VAL A 25 18.96 -4.49 -8.26
C VAL A 25 19.32 -5.97 -8.22
N VAL A 26 18.91 -6.65 -7.15
CA VAL A 26 19.09 -8.10 -6.96
C VAL A 26 17.72 -8.73 -6.81
N THR A 27 17.41 -9.71 -7.67
CA THR A 27 16.09 -10.34 -7.74
C THR A 27 16.03 -11.74 -7.13
N GLY A 28 17.15 -12.27 -6.64
CA GLY A 28 17.24 -13.56 -5.98
C GLY A 28 18.67 -13.96 -5.66
N GLY A 29 18.88 -15.01 -4.92
CA GLY A 29 20.22 -15.50 -4.54
C GLY A 29 21.00 -14.53 -3.64
N GLY A 30 20.30 -13.71 -2.85
CA GLY A 30 20.90 -12.64 -2.05
C GLY A 30 21.88 -13.13 -0.99
N ASP A 31 22.90 -12.31 -0.74
CA ASP A 31 23.89 -12.44 0.34
C ASP A 31 23.21 -12.56 1.72
N VAL A 32 23.84 -13.24 2.68
CA VAL A 32 23.29 -13.46 4.04
C VAL A 32 23.06 -12.17 4.83
N SER A 33 23.69 -11.06 4.44
CA SER A 33 23.42 -9.75 5.06
C SER A 33 22.03 -9.19 4.74
N VAL A 34 21.37 -9.68 3.68
CA VAL A 34 20.01 -9.30 3.29
C VAL A 34 18.99 -10.16 4.02
N GLN A 35 18.00 -9.55 4.68
CA GLN A 35 17.01 -10.28 5.47
C GLN A 35 15.93 -10.94 4.62
N SER A 36 15.32 -10.20 3.69
CA SER A 36 14.13 -10.61 2.94
C SER A 36 14.47 -11.22 1.58
N SER A 37 13.58 -12.08 1.09
CA SER A 37 13.58 -12.58 -0.29
C SER A 37 13.06 -11.53 -1.28
N GLY A 38 13.21 -11.83 -2.58
CA GLY A 38 12.63 -11.03 -3.67
C GLY A 38 13.55 -9.91 -4.13
N LEU A 39 12.99 -8.72 -4.33
CA LEU A 39 13.72 -7.58 -4.85
C LEU A 39 14.49 -6.85 -3.75
N SER A 40 15.80 -6.73 -3.92
CA SER A 40 16.66 -5.84 -3.13
C SER A 40 17.22 -4.73 -4.02
N ILE A 41 16.99 -3.48 -3.61
CA ILE A 41 17.50 -2.30 -4.33
C ILE A 41 18.50 -1.60 -3.42
N ASN A 42 19.74 -1.49 -3.88
CA ASN A 42 20.79 -0.74 -3.21
C ASN A 42 21.07 0.56 -3.97
N LEU A 43 20.82 1.69 -3.31
CA LEU A 43 20.97 3.04 -3.87
C LEU A 43 22.29 3.64 -3.38
N VAL A 44 23.23 3.82 -4.27
CA VAL A 44 24.54 4.44 -3.96
C VAL A 44 24.49 5.90 -4.36
N THR A 45 24.48 6.80 -3.36
CA THR A 45 24.49 8.24 -3.60
C THR A 45 25.84 8.70 -4.11
N LYS A 46 25.85 9.68 -5.01
CA LYS A 46 27.05 10.37 -5.48
C LYS A 46 27.89 10.92 -4.34
N SER A 47 29.13 11.23 -4.61
CA SER A 47 30.09 11.75 -3.63
C SER A 47 30.93 12.86 -4.24
N GLY A 48 31.42 13.76 -3.39
CA GLY A 48 32.45 14.73 -3.78
C GLY A 48 33.77 14.05 -4.19
N SER A 49 34.53 14.71 -5.00
CA SER A 49 35.85 14.27 -5.51
C SER A 49 36.89 15.39 -5.39
N ASN A 50 38.14 15.14 -5.87
CA ASN A 50 39.16 16.18 -5.89
C ASN A 50 38.93 17.25 -6.97
N VAL A 51 37.90 17.10 -7.77
CA VAL A 51 37.50 18.05 -8.80
C VAL A 51 36.08 18.51 -8.52
N PHE A 52 35.85 19.80 -8.58
CA PHE A 52 34.51 20.35 -8.54
C PHE A 52 33.77 19.98 -9.82
N LYS A 53 32.60 19.39 -9.66
CA LYS A 53 31.70 19.01 -10.75
C LYS A 53 30.25 19.08 -10.30
N GLY A 54 29.38 19.34 -11.23
CA GLY A 54 27.95 19.39 -10.98
C GLY A 54 27.13 19.11 -12.21
N THR A 55 25.82 18.90 -11.97
CA THR A 55 24.83 18.67 -13.01
C THR A 55 23.55 19.40 -12.64
N ALA A 56 22.93 20.07 -13.62
CA ALA A 56 21.58 20.59 -13.51
C ALA A 56 20.71 19.87 -14.56
N LEU A 57 19.55 19.38 -14.16
CA LEU A 57 18.57 18.72 -15.01
C LEU A 57 17.23 19.44 -14.95
N PHE A 58 16.61 19.59 -16.09
CA PHE A 58 15.26 20.07 -16.26
C PHE A 58 14.50 19.12 -17.17
N THR A 59 13.28 18.71 -16.79
CA THR A 59 12.34 18.01 -17.67
C THR A 59 10.96 18.63 -17.57
N PHE A 60 10.20 18.56 -18.67
CA PHE A 60 8.91 19.20 -18.77
C PHE A 60 7.97 18.45 -19.73
N GLU A 61 6.72 18.32 -19.33
CA GLU A 61 5.58 17.87 -20.13
C GLU A 61 4.30 18.58 -19.69
N ASN A 62 3.32 18.72 -20.59
CA ASN A 62 2.06 19.39 -20.31
C ASN A 62 0.91 18.80 -21.13
N ASP A 63 -0.26 19.41 -21.03
CA ASP A 63 -1.48 19.06 -21.76
C ASP A 63 -1.27 18.99 -23.29
N LYS A 64 -0.48 19.91 -23.87
CA LYS A 64 -0.20 19.94 -25.32
C LYS A 64 0.75 18.83 -25.79
N THR A 65 1.44 18.19 -24.88
CA THR A 65 2.37 17.08 -25.15
C THR A 65 1.79 15.71 -24.79
N GLN A 66 0.58 15.68 -24.23
CA GLN A 66 -0.23 14.49 -24.04
C GLN A 66 -1.23 14.36 -25.18
N PHE A 67 -1.27 13.19 -25.81
CA PHE A 67 -2.20 12.89 -26.90
C PHE A 67 -3.48 12.27 -26.37
N ASN A 68 -4.48 12.13 -27.22
CA ASN A 68 -5.68 11.36 -26.93
C ASN A 68 -5.56 9.96 -27.57
N ASN A 69 -5.97 8.92 -26.84
CA ASN A 69 -6.12 7.55 -27.35
C ASN A 69 -7.52 6.97 -27.06
N VAL A 70 -8.43 7.76 -26.55
CA VAL A 70 -9.85 7.40 -26.39
C VAL A 70 -10.52 7.54 -27.75
N THR A 71 -11.12 6.47 -28.26
CA THR A 71 -11.95 6.50 -29.47
C THR A 71 -13.41 6.69 -29.08
N GLU A 72 -14.26 7.09 -30.04
CA GLU A 72 -15.70 7.22 -29.83
C GLU A 72 -16.33 5.90 -29.37
N GLU A 73 -15.89 4.77 -29.93
CA GLU A 73 -16.34 3.44 -29.52
C GLU A 73 -16.02 3.14 -28.04
N LEU A 74 -14.78 3.43 -27.61
CA LEU A 74 -14.36 3.28 -26.22
C LEU A 74 -15.13 4.21 -25.29
N PHE A 75 -15.35 5.45 -25.71
CA PHE A 75 -16.13 6.41 -24.94
C PHE A 75 -17.58 5.93 -24.74
N ASN A 76 -18.24 5.51 -25.80
CA ASN A 76 -19.62 5.01 -25.75
C ASN A 76 -19.78 3.72 -24.90
N ALA A 77 -18.71 2.92 -24.81
CA ALA A 77 -18.65 1.73 -23.96
C ALA A 77 -18.20 2.02 -22.51
N SER A 78 -18.00 3.28 -22.13
CA SER A 78 -17.40 3.64 -20.84
C SER A 78 -18.41 4.02 -19.77
N THR A 79 -18.00 3.86 -18.50
CA THR A 79 -18.66 4.47 -17.34
C THR A 79 -18.01 5.78 -16.90
N ASN A 80 -16.93 6.16 -17.58
CA ASN A 80 -16.13 7.32 -17.21
C ASN A 80 -15.49 7.88 -18.48
N GLY A 81 -15.91 9.04 -18.91
CA GLY A 81 -15.39 9.68 -20.13
C GLY A 81 -13.87 9.85 -20.19
N PHE A 82 -13.18 9.79 -19.05
CA PHE A 82 -11.73 9.89 -18.95
C PHE A 82 -11.07 8.52 -18.78
N LEU A 83 -11.27 7.62 -19.72
CA LEU A 83 -10.78 6.22 -19.68
C LEU A 83 -9.27 6.10 -19.56
N SER A 84 -8.52 7.02 -20.12
CA SER A 84 -7.05 7.05 -20.12
C SER A 84 -6.44 7.60 -18.83
N GLY A 85 -7.28 7.90 -17.82
CA GLY A 85 -6.86 8.40 -16.52
C GLY A 85 -6.85 9.92 -16.41
N ASN A 86 -6.20 10.43 -15.39
CA ASN A 86 -6.12 11.86 -15.09
C ASN A 86 -5.29 12.61 -16.15
N PRO A 87 -5.84 13.62 -16.84
CA PRO A 87 -5.09 14.35 -17.85
C PRO A 87 -3.97 15.19 -17.23
N ILE A 88 -2.82 15.16 -17.86
CA ILE A 88 -1.67 15.97 -17.46
C ILE A 88 -1.97 17.43 -17.81
N GLN A 89 -1.79 18.31 -16.84
CA GLN A 89 -1.78 19.76 -17.12
C GLN A 89 -0.34 20.28 -17.19
N ARG A 90 0.50 19.88 -16.26
CA ARG A 90 1.91 20.19 -16.25
C ARG A 90 2.66 19.24 -15.33
N ILE A 91 3.78 18.71 -15.79
CA ILE A 91 4.76 18.02 -14.96
C ILE A 91 6.13 18.63 -15.25
N GLY A 92 6.80 19.11 -14.21
CA GLY A 92 8.16 19.65 -14.28
C GLY A 92 9.04 19.02 -13.22
N ASN A 93 10.27 18.69 -13.58
CA ASN A 93 11.31 18.26 -12.66
C ASN A 93 12.55 19.14 -12.82
N TYR A 94 13.06 19.68 -11.70
CA TYR A 94 14.17 20.60 -11.59
C TYR A 94 15.15 20.05 -10.58
N SER A 95 16.30 19.58 -11.04
CA SER A 95 17.31 18.98 -10.18
C SER A 95 18.67 19.69 -10.38
N VAL A 96 19.39 19.88 -9.29
CA VAL A 96 20.75 20.40 -9.30
C VAL A 96 21.59 19.63 -8.29
N GLU A 97 22.81 19.31 -8.68
CA GLU A 97 23.80 18.73 -7.79
C GLU A 97 25.17 19.38 -8.00
N TYR A 98 25.96 19.43 -6.95
CA TYR A 98 27.32 19.95 -7.01
C TYR A 98 28.17 19.36 -5.89
N GLY A 99 29.45 19.18 -6.16
CA GLY A 99 30.36 18.67 -5.15
C GLY A 99 31.83 18.87 -5.53
N GLY A 100 32.72 18.75 -4.55
CA GLY A 100 34.15 18.90 -4.71
C GLY A 100 34.93 18.75 -3.42
N PRO A 101 36.22 19.12 -3.39
CA PRO A 101 37.05 19.00 -2.21
C PRO A 101 36.89 20.22 -1.29
N ILE A 102 36.71 20.00 0.00
CA ILE A 102 37.01 20.98 1.05
C ILE A 102 38.54 20.97 1.30
N LYS A 103 39.09 19.76 1.42
CA LYS A 103 40.55 19.52 1.50
C LYS A 103 40.88 18.36 0.57
N ARG A 104 41.68 18.61 -0.47
CA ARG A 104 42.07 17.59 -1.45
C ARG A 104 42.66 16.35 -0.76
N ASN A 105 42.27 15.17 -1.25
CA ASN A 105 42.68 13.84 -0.77
C ASN A 105 42.26 13.54 0.68
N ARG A 106 41.42 14.38 1.31
CA ARG A 106 41.07 14.19 2.71
C ARG A 106 39.63 14.47 3.08
N LEU A 107 39.00 15.55 2.57
CA LEU A 107 37.64 15.93 2.91
C LEU A 107 36.90 16.42 1.65
N TRP A 108 35.84 15.77 1.32
CA TRP A 108 34.98 16.08 0.18
C TRP A 108 33.55 16.29 0.63
N TRP A 109 32.82 17.07 -0.15
CA TRP A 109 31.41 17.28 0.03
C TRP A 109 30.66 17.13 -1.29
N TRP A 110 29.39 16.81 -1.20
CA TRP A 110 28.44 16.78 -2.29
C TRP A 110 27.07 17.21 -1.76
N ALA A 111 26.30 17.96 -2.55
CA ALA A 111 24.93 18.35 -2.24
C ALA A 111 24.07 18.23 -3.50
N ALA A 112 22.79 17.94 -3.30
CA ALA A 112 21.78 17.89 -4.35
C ALA A 112 20.46 18.44 -3.84
N GLY A 113 19.74 19.14 -4.73
CA GLY A 113 18.38 19.60 -4.51
C GLY A 113 17.50 19.21 -5.70
N ASP A 114 16.23 18.88 -5.43
CA ASP A 114 15.24 18.51 -6.43
C ASP A 114 13.89 19.12 -6.10
N TYR A 115 13.20 19.57 -7.13
CA TYR A 115 11.84 20.07 -7.05
C TYR A 115 11.01 19.48 -8.20
N GLN A 116 9.97 18.75 -7.85
CA GLN A 116 9.00 18.23 -8.80
C GLN A 116 7.66 18.94 -8.60
N ASP A 117 7.10 19.43 -9.71
CA ASP A 117 5.77 20.05 -9.76
C ASP A 117 4.89 19.22 -10.69
N ILE A 118 3.98 18.48 -10.08
CA ILE A 118 3.06 17.59 -10.77
C ILE A 118 1.65 18.16 -10.64
N ASN A 119 1.05 18.56 -11.76
CA ASN A 119 -0.29 19.09 -11.81
C ASN A 119 -1.11 18.30 -12.83
N ALA A 120 -2.11 17.56 -12.35
CA ALA A 120 -3.00 16.76 -13.18
C ALA A 120 -4.47 17.09 -12.86
N GLY A 121 -5.30 17.12 -13.88
CA GLY A 121 -6.74 17.18 -13.69
C GLY A 121 -7.21 15.85 -13.10
N VAL A 122 -8.22 15.89 -12.23
CA VAL A 122 -8.80 14.68 -11.67
C VAL A 122 -10.08 14.34 -12.44
N SER A 123 -10.11 13.15 -13.04
CA SER A 123 -11.23 12.68 -13.84
C SER A 123 -12.55 12.78 -13.06
N ASN A 124 -13.54 13.43 -13.67
CA ASN A 124 -14.86 13.65 -13.09
C ASN A 124 -14.87 14.38 -11.73
N PHE A 125 -13.83 15.13 -11.42
CA PHE A 125 -13.78 16.01 -10.24
C PHE A 125 -13.84 17.45 -10.73
N PHE A 126 -15.05 18.02 -10.76
CA PHE A 126 -15.35 19.27 -11.46
C PHE A 126 -15.28 20.50 -10.54
N ASP A 127 -15.03 21.66 -11.16
CA ASP A 127 -15.01 22.99 -10.55
C ASP A 127 -16.22 23.82 -11.00
N ALA A 128 -17.20 24.00 -10.10
CA ALA A 128 -18.40 24.75 -10.37
C ALA A 128 -18.13 26.23 -10.77
N THR A 129 -16.97 26.77 -10.40
CA THR A 129 -16.62 28.16 -10.69
C THR A 129 -16.20 28.40 -12.14
N LYS A 130 -15.93 27.33 -12.89
CA LYS A 130 -15.45 27.41 -14.28
C LYS A 130 -16.55 27.57 -15.33
N GLY A 131 -17.81 27.61 -14.94
CA GLY A 131 -18.90 27.98 -15.83
C GLY A 131 -20.15 27.07 -15.77
N PRO A 132 -21.20 27.40 -16.58
CA PRO A 132 -22.46 26.67 -16.52
C PRO A 132 -22.36 25.18 -16.89
N LEU A 133 -21.52 24.82 -17.87
CA LEU A 133 -21.28 23.43 -18.24
C LEU A 133 -20.74 22.64 -17.03
N CYS A 134 -19.77 23.19 -16.32
CA CYS A 134 -19.17 22.53 -15.16
C CYS A 134 -20.17 22.34 -14.02
N GLN A 135 -21.09 23.29 -13.84
CA GLN A 135 -22.19 23.16 -12.88
C GLN A 135 -23.19 22.08 -13.29
N SER A 136 -23.53 21.98 -14.59
CA SER A 136 -24.42 20.93 -15.09
C SER A 136 -23.83 19.55 -14.93
N LEU A 137 -22.49 19.39 -15.10
CA LEU A 137 -21.79 18.13 -14.88
C LEU A 137 -21.79 17.71 -13.39
N ILE A 138 -21.62 18.65 -12.47
CA ILE A 138 -21.75 18.39 -11.03
C ILE A 138 -23.18 17.97 -10.68
N ALA A 139 -24.20 18.62 -11.28
CA ALA A 139 -25.59 18.24 -11.07
C ALA A 139 -25.86 16.80 -11.57
N ALA A 140 -25.40 16.47 -12.78
CA ALA A 140 -25.52 15.12 -13.34
C ALA A 140 -24.79 14.07 -12.48
N GLN A 141 -23.59 14.39 -12.01
CA GLN A 141 -22.80 13.56 -11.10
C GLN A 141 -23.51 13.32 -9.77
N THR A 142 -24.15 14.35 -9.22
CA THR A 142 -24.86 14.26 -7.94
C THR A 142 -26.03 13.27 -8.00
N VAL A 143 -26.69 13.17 -9.14
CA VAL A 143 -27.83 12.28 -9.37
C VAL A 143 -27.41 10.88 -9.80
N GLY A 144 -26.51 10.77 -10.76
CA GLY A 144 -26.15 9.51 -11.44
C GLY A 144 -24.71 9.03 -11.20
N GLY A 145 -23.93 9.70 -10.35
CA GLY A 145 -22.52 9.37 -10.17
C GLY A 145 -21.72 9.59 -11.46
N SER A 146 -20.68 8.77 -11.67
CA SER A 146 -19.87 8.85 -12.89
C SER A 146 -20.67 8.53 -14.17
N GLN A 147 -21.64 7.63 -14.10
CA GLN A 147 -22.51 7.32 -15.23
C GLN A 147 -23.37 8.53 -15.63
N GLY A 148 -23.91 9.24 -14.65
CA GLY A 148 -24.68 10.46 -14.92
C GLY A 148 -23.88 11.53 -15.69
N VAL A 149 -22.57 11.60 -15.46
CA VAL A 149 -21.69 12.48 -16.25
C VAL A 149 -21.58 12.01 -17.70
N VAL A 150 -21.32 10.70 -17.91
CA VAL A 150 -21.21 10.12 -19.27
C VAL A 150 -22.48 10.31 -20.06
N ASP A 151 -23.64 10.10 -19.44
CA ASP A 151 -24.96 10.27 -20.06
C ASP A 151 -25.27 11.72 -20.43
N ALA A 152 -24.60 12.67 -19.78
CA ALA A 152 -24.82 14.12 -19.98
C ALA A 152 -23.91 14.74 -21.06
N ILE A 153 -22.98 13.99 -21.63
CA ILE A 153 -21.97 14.51 -22.57
C ILE A 153 -21.84 13.66 -23.82
N SER A 154 -21.27 14.23 -24.88
CA SER A 154 -20.89 13.53 -26.10
C SER A 154 -19.37 13.45 -26.24
N TYR A 155 -18.89 12.53 -27.09
CA TYR A 155 -17.46 12.36 -27.37
C TYR A 155 -16.78 13.66 -27.80
N ASP A 156 -17.46 14.49 -28.66
CA ASP A 156 -16.89 15.74 -29.14
C ASP A 156 -16.70 16.81 -28.04
N GLN A 157 -17.33 16.65 -26.88
CA GLN A 157 -17.20 17.56 -25.75
C GLN A 157 -16.05 17.21 -24.79
N LEU A 158 -15.32 16.12 -25.01
CA LEU A 158 -14.26 15.69 -24.09
C LEU A 158 -13.20 16.76 -23.81
N ASP A 159 -12.78 17.51 -24.83
CA ASP A 159 -11.78 18.57 -24.66
C ASP A 159 -12.35 19.75 -23.85
N GLU A 160 -13.62 20.12 -24.07
CA GLU A 160 -14.29 21.17 -23.31
C GLU A 160 -14.46 20.80 -21.85
N ILE A 161 -14.82 19.55 -21.58
CA ILE A 161 -14.99 19.02 -20.23
C ILE A 161 -13.69 18.98 -19.45
N GLN A 162 -12.55 18.70 -20.10
CA GLN A 162 -11.25 18.80 -19.45
C GLN A 162 -11.01 20.17 -18.82
N GLY A 163 -11.54 21.24 -19.44
CA GLY A 163 -11.56 22.58 -18.88
C GLY A 163 -12.28 22.70 -17.54
N CYS A 164 -13.28 21.87 -17.27
CA CYS A 164 -14.03 21.83 -16.02
C CYS A 164 -13.33 21.14 -14.86
N LEU A 165 -12.28 20.33 -15.13
CA LEU A 165 -11.64 19.53 -14.09
C LEU A 165 -10.91 20.40 -13.07
N GLN A 166 -11.03 20.03 -11.81
CA GLN A 166 -10.14 20.48 -10.75
C GLN A 166 -8.84 19.68 -10.76
N ASN A 167 -7.78 20.31 -10.29
CA ASN A 167 -6.45 19.74 -10.31
C ASN A 167 -6.06 19.18 -8.93
N ASP A 168 -5.36 18.06 -8.96
CA ASP A 168 -4.61 17.59 -7.82
C ASP A 168 -3.13 17.94 -8.02
N LYS A 169 -2.68 18.96 -7.32
CA LYS A 169 -1.29 19.40 -7.38
C LYS A 169 -0.45 18.66 -6.36
N THR A 170 0.59 17.98 -6.84
CA THR A 170 1.62 17.35 -6.00
C THR A 170 2.95 18.06 -6.20
N THR A 171 3.59 18.44 -5.10
CA THR A 171 4.97 18.94 -5.13
C THR A 171 5.85 18.02 -4.30
N ILE A 172 7.04 17.69 -4.83
CA ILE A 172 8.07 16.95 -4.11
C ILE A 172 9.32 17.80 -4.06
N LYS A 173 9.88 17.97 -2.87
CA LYS A 173 11.11 18.70 -2.61
C LYS A 173 12.10 17.78 -1.94
N ASN A 174 13.31 17.68 -2.47
CA ASN A 174 14.40 16.92 -1.88
C ASN A 174 15.63 17.79 -1.67
N LEU A 175 16.30 17.54 -0.56
CA LEU A 175 17.59 18.13 -0.24
C LEU A 175 18.50 17.05 0.34
N SER A 176 19.66 16.89 -0.24
CA SER A 176 20.66 15.92 0.23
C SER A 176 22.03 16.55 0.30
N TRP A 177 22.81 16.17 1.28
CA TRP A 177 24.23 16.44 1.29
C TRP A 177 25.02 15.28 1.90
N LYS A 178 26.24 15.11 1.44
CA LYS A 178 27.14 14.04 1.85
C LYS A 178 28.55 14.58 2.05
N PHE A 179 29.14 14.18 3.17
CA PHE A 179 30.54 14.43 3.48
C PHE A 179 31.31 13.12 3.51
N ASN A 180 32.50 13.11 2.93
CA ASN A 180 33.41 11.99 2.96
C ASN A 180 34.72 12.47 3.58
N TYR A 181 35.18 11.85 4.66
CA TYR A 181 36.36 12.21 5.38
C TYR A 181 37.32 11.04 5.51
N GLN A 182 38.51 11.16 4.90
CA GLN A 182 39.61 10.24 5.07
C GLN A 182 40.48 10.73 6.24
N LEU A 183 40.27 10.16 7.43
CA LEU A 183 41.00 10.52 8.63
C LEU A 183 42.47 10.13 8.51
N ASN A 184 42.74 8.88 8.10
CA ASN A 184 44.02 8.28 7.79
C ASN A 184 43.83 7.10 6.83
N ALA A 185 44.88 6.39 6.46
CA ALA A 185 44.79 5.25 5.52
C ALA A 185 43.83 4.15 5.99
N ALA A 186 43.70 3.95 7.29
CA ALA A 186 42.85 2.91 7.85
C ALA A 186 41.39 3.32 8.15
N ASN A 187 41.13 4.63 8.23
CA ASN A 187 39.83 5.13 8.70
C ASN A 187 39.19 6.11 7.73
N LYS A 188 38.00 5.75 7.24
CA LYS A 188 37.16 6.60 6.39
C LYS A 188 35.78 6.75 7.00
N PHE A 189 35.29 7.98 7.06
CA PHE A 189 33.94 8.33 7.50
C PHE A 189 33.12 8.89 6.36
N GLN A 190 31.83 8.58 6.37
CA GLN A 190 30.83 9.19 5.51
C GLN A 190 29.67 9.64 6.37
N TYR A 191 29.17 10.83 6.10
CA TYR A 191 27.91 11.31 6.65
C TYR A 191 26.99 11.70 5.52
N LEU A 192 25.78 11.15 5.51
CA LEU A 192 24.70 11.48 4.58
C LEU A 192 23.55 12.09 5.37
N PHE A 193 23.12 13.26 4.95
CA PHE A 193 21.86 13.86 5.31
C PHE A 193 20.95 13.86 4.09
N GLN A 194 19.68 13.56 4.31
CA GLN A 194 18.64 13.70 3.30
C GLN A 194 17.35 14.16 3.97
N SER A 195 16.65 15.08 3.34
CA SER A 195 15.33 15.55 3.73
C SER A 195 14.44 15.58 2.51
N ASP A 196 13.21 15.16 2.66
CA ASP A 196 12.21 15.19 1.60
C ASP A 196 10.87 15.69 2.14
N ASN A 197 10.09 16.28 1.25
CA ASN A 197 8.73 16.70 1.49
C ASN A 197 7.90 16.42 0.23
N LYS A 198 6.84 15.63 0.39
CA LYS A 198 5.79 15.50 -0.62
C LYS A 198 4.52 16.13 -0.10
N TYR A 199 4.06 17.14 -0.78
CA TYR A 199 2.78 17.77 -0.52
C TYR A 199 1.82 17.47 -1.68
N ARG A 200 0.64 16.98 -1.36
CA ARG A 200 -0.44 16.73 -2.31
C ARG A 200 -1.70 17.43 -1.81
N ASN A 201 -2.24 18.35 -2.60
CA ASN A 201 -3.29 19.24 -2.12
C ASN A 201 -4.70 18.66 -2.19
N ARG A 202 -4.94 17.59 -2.96
CA ARG A 202 -6.25 16.97 -3.11
C ARG A 202 -6.17 15.45 -3.21
N ARG A 203 -5.52 14.84 -2.21
CA ARG A 203 -5.48 13.38 -2.16
C ARG A 203 -6.86 12.81 -1.89
N GLY A 204 -7.26 11.79 -2.68
CA GLY A 204 -8.58 11.19 -2.59
C GLY A 204 -9.64 11.89 -3.44
N ALA A 205 -9.27 12.96 -4.15
CA ALA A 205 -10.14 13.56 -5.17
C ALA A 205 -10.53 12.50 -6.19
N SER A 206 -11.81 12.45 -6.50
CA SER A 206 -12.39 11.48 -7.43
C SER A 206 -13.76 11.98 -7.92
N ALA A 207 -14.33 11.28 -8.88
CA ALA A 207 -15.66 11.50 -9.38
C ALA A 207 -16.78 11.52 -8.32
N THR A 208 -16.52 10.95 -7.15
CA THR A 208 -17.53 10.75 -6.10
C THR A 208 -17.20 11.47 -4.81
N THR A 209 -16.31 12.46 -4.84
CA THR A 209 -15.86 13.15 -3.61
C THR A 209 -15.93 14.66 -3.82
N PHE A 210 -16.70 15.37 -3.00
CA PHE A 210 -16.68 16.84 -3.00
C PHE A 210 -15.40 17.37 -2.35
N ILE A 211 -15.06 18.64 -2.65
CA ILE A 211 -13.76 19.20 -2.27
C ILE A 211 -13.54 19.22 -0.76
N GLU A 212 -14.56 19.47 0.03
CA GLU A 212 -14.51 19.49 1.49
C GLU A 212 -14.24 18.10 2.08
N ALA A 213 -14.62 17.03 1.35
CA ALA A 213 -14.39 15.64 1.76
C ALA A 213 -13.08 15.05 1.22
N VAL A 214 -12.19 15.87 0.66
CA VAL A 214 -10.87 15.47 0.14
C VAL A 214 -9.78 15.87 1.12
N THR A 215 -8.79 15.02 1.30
CA THR A 215 -7.64 15.33 2.15
C THR A 215 -6.56 16.14 1.45
N GLN A 216 -5.89 16.99 2.18
CA GLN A 216 -4.51 17.36 1.91
C GLN A 216 -3.57 16.26 2.44
N GLN A 217 -2.48 16.03 1.76
CA GLN A 217 -1.42 15.13 2.23
C GLN A 217 -0.07 15.81 2.14
N THR A 218 0.72 15.64 3.19
CA THR A 218 2.13 15.99 3.18
C THR A 218 2.93 14.86 3.83
N SER A 219 4.14 14.67 3.39
CA SER A 219 5.07 13.71 3.99
C SER A 219 5.87 14.31 5.13
N ASP A 220 5.76 15.62 5.38
CA ASP A 220 6.41 16.23 6.52
C ASP A 220 5.49 16.35 7.75
N MET A 221 6.11 16.55 8.89
CA MET A 221 5.39 16.85 10.11
C MET A 221 4.85 18.29 10.09
N PRO A 222 3.79 18.58 10.85
CA PRO A 222 3.25 19.92 10.98
C PRO A 222 4.33 20.96 11.26
N LYS A 223 4.13 22.18 10.79
CA LYS A 223 5.08 23.30 10.96
C LYS A 223 5.60 23.36 12.40
N GLY A 224 6.92 23.29 12.56
CA GLY A 224 7.62 23.34 13.85
C GLY A 224 8.18 22.02 14.33
N ILE A 225 7.87 20.91 13.66
CA ILE A 225 8.47 19.61 13.93
C ILE A 225 9.31 19.24 12.71
N GLY A 226 10.51 19.62 12.68
CA GLY A 226 11.48 19.27 11.66
C GLY A 226 12.86 19.57 12.22
N TYR A 227 13.87 18.96 11.64
CA TYR A 227 15.24 19.20 12.04
C TYR A 227 15.74 20.44 11.31
N TRP A 228 16.01 21.54 12.04
CA TRP A 228 16.34 22.84 11.46
C TRP A 228 15.30 23.37 10.44
N GLY A 229 14.02 23.08 10.64
CA GLY A 229 12.96 23.45 9.72
C GLY A 229 12.89 22.60 8.44
N LEU A 230 13.70 21.53 8.35
CA LEU A 230 13.68 20.57 7.27
C LEU A 230 12.82 19.37 7.65
N PRO A 231 11.84 19.00 6.83
CA PRO A 231 10.97 17.86 7.11
C PRO A 231 11.68 16.53 6.91
N LEU A 232 11.19 15.50 7.59
CA LEU A 232 11.56 14.07 7.46
C LEU A 232 13.05 13.79 7.20
N PRO A 233 13.96 14.21 8.10
CA PRO A 233 15.38 14.00 7.88
C PRO A 233 15.77 12.52 8.02
N THR A 234 16.64 12.07 7.13
CA THR A 234 17.40 10.84 7.25
C THR A 234 18.85 11.17 7.51
N HIS A 235 19.42 10.58 8.53
CA HIS A 235 20.84 10.70 8.87
C HIS A 235 21.50 9.34 8.75
N SER A 236 22.64 9.28 8.07
CA SER A 236 23.43 8.04 8.02
C SER A 236 24.90 8.35 8.21
N VAL A 237 25.53 7.72 9.18
CA VAL A 237 26.98 7.74 9.41
C VAL A 237 27.55 6.37 9.07
N THR A 238 28.56 6.34 8.23
CA THR A 238 29.29 5.11 7.90
C THR A 238 30.77 5.28 8.23
N HIS A 239 31.36 4.30 8.90
CA HIS A 239 32.79 4.24 9.20
C HIS A 239 33.37 2.97 8.59
N THR A 240 34.29 3.11 7.67
CA THR A 240 35.10 2.00 7.14
C THR A 240 36.43 1.98 7.87
N LEU A 241 36.74 0.84 8.49
CA LEU A 241 37.98 0.58 9.21
C LEU A 241 38.77 -0.55 8.55
N ILE A 242 39.93 -0.28 8.05
CA ILE A 242 40.92 -1.29 7.63
C ILE A 242 41.79 -1.58 8.85
N LEU A 243 41.45 -2.69 9.57
CA LEU A 243 42.13 -3.02 10.80
C LEU A 243 43.51 -3.69 10.53
N THR A 244 43.53 -4.52 9.50
CA THR A 244 44.75 -5.15 8.98
C THR A 244 44.65 -5.28 7.47
N ASP A 245 45.71 -5.71 6.79
CA ASP A 245 45.70 -5.98 5.34
C ASP A 245 44.68 -7.04 4.91
N ARG A 246 44.12 -7.79 5.89
CA ARG A 246 43.17 -8.89 5.66
C ARG A 246 41.81 -8.66 6.28
N LEU A 247 41.63 -7.64 7.14
CA LEU A 247 40.41 -7.46 7.92
C LEU A 247 39.89 -6.04 7.80
N VAL A 248 38.69 -5.94 7.24
CA VAL A 248 38.00 -4.67 7.02
C VAL A 248 36.67 -4.71 7.75
N PHE A 249 36.31 -3.62 8.44
CA PHE A 249 34.99 -3.42 9.05
C PHE A 249 34.28 -2.25 8.38
N ASN A 250 32.95 -2.41 8.21
CA ASN A 250 32.04 -1.31 7.85
C ASN A 250 30.99 -1.18 8.97
N ASN A 251 31.05 -0.08 9.68
CA ASN A 251 30.11 0.25 10.74
C ASN A 251 29.14 1.31 10.22
N GLN A 252 27.86 1.15 10.46
CA GLN A 252 26.85 2.10 10.01
C GLN A 252 25.80 2.33 11.08
N PHE A 253 25.46 3.61 11.27
CA PHE A 253 24.28 4.03 12.02
C PHE A 253 23.39 4.85 11.11
N THR A 254 22.10 4.55 11.10
CA THR A 254 21.09 5.28 10.30
C THR A 254 19.88 5.60 11.16
N TYR A 255 19.42 6.84 11.07
CA TYR A 255 18.15 7.29 11.59
C TYR A 255 17.29 7.79 10.44
N VAL A 256 16.06 7.31 10.36
CA VAL A 256 15.05 7.77 9.41
C VAL A 256 13.87 8.33 10.18
N HIS A 257 13.55 9.58 9.93
CA HIS A 257 12.34 10.21 10.43
C HIS A 257 11.24 10.02 9.38
N GLY A 258 10.49 8.94 9.48
CA GLY A 258 9.36 8.62 8.59
C GLY A 258 8.04 9.08 9.18
N GLY A 259 7.09 9.42 8.34
CA GLY A 259 5.74 9.79 8.73
C GLY A 259 5.00 10.58 7.66
N PHE A 260 3.72 10.74 7.84
CA PHE A 260 2.90 11.63 7.02
C PHE A 260 1.59 11.94 7.75
N TYR A 261 0.87 12.95 7.28
CA TYR A 261 -0.48 13.18 7.73
C TYR A 261 -1.42 13.51 6.57
N LEU A 262 -2.69 13.19 6.78
CA LEU A 262 -3.80 13.54 5.91
C LEU A 262 -4.65 14.54 6.68
N ASP A 263 -4.81 15.72 6.10
CA ASP A 263 -5.44 16.82 6.78
C ASP A 263 -6.65 17.35 6.02
N TYR A 264 -7.44 18.22 6.63
CA TYR A 264 -8.61 18.81 5.98
C TYR A 264 -8.22 19.90 5.00
N GLN A 265 -9.08 20.19 4.02
CA GLN A 265 -8.81 21.18 2.98
C GLN A 265 -8.76 22.63 3.50
N ASP A 266 -9.42 22.94 4.61
CA ASP A 266 -9.46 24.26 5.21
C ASP A 266 -8.29 24.55 6.15
N VAL A 267 -7.29 23.70 6.18
CA VAL A 267 -6.07 23.86 6.95
C VAL A 267 -5.06 24.76 6.24
N PRO A 268 -4.33 25.67 6.95
CA PRO A 268 -3.21 26.34 6.36
C PRO A 268 -2.15 25.38 5.74
N PRO A 269 -1.61 25.68 4.58
CA PRO A 269 -1.62 27.00 3.90
C PRO A 269 -2.82 27.30 3.01
N GLN A 270 -3.79 26.41 2.86
CA GLN A 270 -4.89 26.59 1.90
C GLN A 270 -6.15 27.16 2.51
N GLY A 271 -6.44 26.92 3.79
CA GLY A 271 -7.61 27.41 4.49
C GLY A 271 -7.26 28.19 5.75
N ASP A 272 -8.29 28.67 6.43
CA ASP A 272 -8.16 29.55 7.60
C ASP A 272 -8.32 28.82 8.93
N CYS A 273 -8.68 27.56 8.93
CA CYS A 273 -8.89 26.78 10.13
C CYS A 273 -7.56 26.35 10.76
N ALA A 274 -7.30 26.88 11.94
CA ALA A 274 -6.18 26.43 12.73
C ALA A 274 -6.38 24.95 13.11
N GLN A 275 -5.33 24.15 12.91
CA GLN A 275 -5.41 22.73 13.05
C GLN A 275 -4.83 22.19 14.30
N SER A 276 -5.28 20.98 14.62
CA SER A 276 -4.49 20.09 15.42
C SER A 276 -3.16 19.87 14.72
N LYS A 277 -2.14 20.46 15.27
CA LYS A 277 -0.78 20.07 14.92
C LYS A 277 -0.55 18.70 15.51
N TYR A 278 0.27 17.88 14.85
CA TYR A 278 0.82 16.70 15.48
C TYR A 278 1.26 17.06 16.91
N VAL A 279 0.59 16.50 17.88
CA VAL A 279 0.99 16.54 19.27
C VAL A 279 1.61 15.18 19.54
N PRO A 280 2.85 15.11 20.04
CA PRO A 280 3.41 13.86 20.52
C PRO A 280 2.38 13.21 21.43
N PHE A 281 2.17 11.91 21.27
CA PHE A 281 1.20 11.18 22.07
C PHE A 281 1.44 11.48 23.56
N GLU A 282 0.52 12.20 24.16
CA GLU A 282 0.52 12.45 25.58
C GLU A 282 -0.47 11.49 26.26
N THR A 283 -0.14 11.11 27.48
CA THR A 283 -0.98 10.24 28.29
C THR A 283 -2.31 10.89 28.70
N ASN A 284 -2.49 12.18 28.42
CA ASN A 284 -3.72 12.91 28.72
C ASN A 284 -4.55 13.14 27.45
N PRO A 285 -5.67 12.42 27.28
CA PRO A 285 -6.54 12.55 26.12
C PRO A 285 -7.22 13.93 25.99
N ASN A 286 -7.24 14.76 27.06
CA ASN A 286 -7.83 16.09 27.01
C ASN A 286 -6.90 17.15 26.37
N ASN A 287 -5.66 16.81 26.11
CA ASN A 287 -4.70 17.71 25.46
C ASN A 287 -4.79 17.71 23.94
N TYR A 288 -5.79 17.05 23.36
CA TYR A 288 -6.00 17.03 21.94
C TYR A 288 -6.44 18.42 21.45
N PRO A 289 -5.69 19.09 20.57
CA PRO A 289 -6.05 20.42 20.11
C PRO A 289 -7.31 20.35 19.25
N GLN A 290 -8.36 20.98 19.72
CA GLN A 290 -9.62 21.13 19.00
C GLN A 290 -9.75 22.55 18.48
N THR A 291 -10.22 22.72 17.26
CA THR A 291 -10.64 24.04 16.78
C THR A 291 -12.00 24.36 17.37
N GLN A 292 -12.17 25.58 17.88
CA GLN A 292 -13.43 26.05 18.42
C GLN A 292 -14.38 26.61 17.35
N ASN A 293 -13.90 26.80 16.13
CA ASN A 293 -14.73 27.31 15.04
C ASN A 293 -15.61 26.19 14.48
N PRO A 294 -16.96 26.29 14.64
CA PRO A 294 -17.89 25.26 14.18
C PRO A 294 -17.93 25.10 12.65
N ASN A 295 -17.46 26.09 11.90
CA ASN A 295 -17.43 26.06 10.43
C ASN A 295 -16.19 25.35 9.88
N CYS A 296 -15.23 24.99 10.71
CA CYS A 296 -14.06 24.23 10.28
C CYS A 296 -14.42 22.78 9.99
N LEU A 297 -13.86 22.23 8.92
CA LEU A 297 -14.08 20.83 8.49
C LEU A 297 -13.80 19.80 9.60
N TRP A 298 -12.94 20.14 10.55
CA TRP A 298 -12.72 19.36 11.75
C TRP A 298 -14.01 19.10 12.54
N ASN A 299 -14.92 20.06 12.57
CA ASN A 299 -16.19 19.98 13.33
C ASN A 299 -17.39 19.55 12.48
N ILE A 300 -17.23 19.45 11.16
CA ILE A 300 -18.30 19.08 10.23
C ILE A 300 -18.31 17.57 10.04
N GLN A 301 -19.48 16.95 10.21
CA GLN A 301 -19.64 15.52 10.02
C GLN A 301 -19.48 15.11 8.54
N SER A 302 -18.94 13.94 8.33
CA SER A 302 -18.79 13.32 7.01
C SER A 302 -20.11 12.65 6.59
N LEU A 303 -20.52 12.90 5.35
CA LEU A 303 -21.67 12.26 4.72
C LEU A 303 -21.24 11.41 3.54
N SER A 304 -21.64 10.14 3.51
CA SER A 304 -21.41 9.22 2.40
C SER A 304 -22.74 8.69 1.86
N ASN A 305 -23.03 8.99 0.59
CA ASN A 305 -24.20 8.45 -0.11
C ASN A 305 -23.81 7.13 -0.81
N ARG A 306 -24.31 6.01 -0.29
CA ARG A 306 -23.99 4.69 -0.87
C ARG A 306 -24.63 4.42 -2.22
N THR A 307 -25.68 5.13 -2.57
CA THR A 307 -26.39 4.94 -3.85
C THR A 307 -25.62 5.55 -4.99
N THR A 308 -25.12 6.78 -4.81
CA THR A 308 -24.33 7.50 -5.82
C THR A 308 -22.82 7.34 -5.61
N GLY A 309 -22.39 6.81 -4.46
CA GLY A 309 -20.99 6.75 -4.04
C GLY A 309 -20.41 8.09 -3.58
N ILE A 310 -21.19 9.17 -3.57
CA ILE A 310 -20.70 10.53 -3.29
C ILE A 310 -20.42 10.73 -1.81
N SER A 311 -19.26 11.30 -1.52
CA SER A 311 -18.86 11.77 -0.19
C SER A 311 -18.82 13.29 -0.15
N SER A 312 -19.41 13.86 0.90
CA SER A 312 -19.53 15.30 1.13
C SER A 312 -19.47 15.64 2.63
N GLY A 313 -19.64 16.91 2.99
CA GLY A 313 -19.59 17.41 4.35
C GLY A 313 -18.15 17.64 4.81
N SER A 314 -17.47 16.62 5.28
CA SER A 314 -16.05 16.66 5.61
C SER A 314 -15.38 15.33 5.29
N LEU A 315 -14.07 15.28 5.38
CA LEU A 315 -13.32 14.03 5.36
C LEU A 315 -13.73 13.17 6.56
N ALA A 316 -14.03 11.88 6.33
CA ALA A 316 -14.46 10.98 7.40
C ALA A 316 -13.43 10.86 8.53
N ALA A 317 -12.14 10.87 8.19
CA ALA A 317 -11.09 10.81 9.19
C ALA A 317 -9.83 11.54 8.73
N ASN A 318 -9.28 12.37 9.60
CA ASN A 318 -7.91 12.84 9.54
C ASN A 318 -7.00 11.69 10.01
N TYR A 319 -5.77 11.63 9.49
CA TYR A 319 -4.83 10.55 9.79
C TYR A 319 -3.42 11.10 9.90
N GLU A 320 -2.81 10.92 11.08
CA GLU A 320 -1.42 11.29 11.33
C GLU A 320 -0.63 10.06 11.75
N THR A 321 0.55 9.86 11.19
CA THR A 321 1.40 8.73 11.54
C THR A 321 2.86 9.11 11.60
N GLN A 322 3.55 8.60 12.61
CA GLN A 322 5.01 8.63 12.75
C GLN A 322 5.56 7.21 12.69
N ARG A 323 6.65 7.05 11.95
CA ARG A 323 7.27 5.75 11.68
C ARG A 323 8.77 5.89 11.64
N HIS A 324 9.35 6.18 12.79
CA HIS A 324 10.80 6.33 12.91
C HIS A 324 11.52 4.99 12.72
N SER A 325 12.77 5.06 12.30
CA SER A 325 13.64 3.89 12.23
C SER A 325 15.04 4.24 12.70
N TRP A 326 15.57 3.47 13.61
CA TRP A 326 16.97 3.48 14.01
C TRP A 326 17.60 2.15 13.61
N GLU A 327 18.75 2.18 12.97
CA GLU A 327 19.51 0.98 12.60
C GLU A 327 20.98 1.18 12.91
N ALA A 328 21.58 0.21 13.59
CA ALA A 328 23.00 0.11 13.77
C ALA A 328 23.47 -1.25 13.26
N LYS A 329 24.54 -1.27 12.47
CA LYS A 329 25.16 -2.50 11.97
C LYS A 329 26.66 -2.41 11.88
N SER A 330 27.30 -3.55 12.01
CA SER A 330 28.74 -3.72 11.86
C SER A 330 29.00 -4.98 11.05
N ASP A 331 29.67 -4.81 9.92
CA ASP A 331 30.03 -5.87 8.98
C ASP A 331 31.55 -6.01 8.93
N GLY A 332 32.08 -7.21 9.15
CA GLY A 332 33.49 -7.54 8.99
C GLY A 332 33.72 -8.45 7.80
N THR A 333 34.81 -8.24 7.08
CA THR A 333 35.29 -9.16 6.04
C THR A 333 36.75 -9.51 6.28
N TYR A 334 37.03 -10.81 6.36
CA TYR A 334 38.38 -11.35 6.55
C TYR A 334 38.82 -12.15 5.33
N PHE A 335 39.95 -11.80 4.76
CA PHE A 335 40.51 -12.42 3.56
C PHE A 335 41.65 -13.38 3.90
N LEU A 336 41.60 -14.58 3.32
CA LEU A 336 42.64 -15.60 3.42
C LEU A 336 43.00 -16.10 2.02
N SER A 337 44.25 -16.01 1.62
CA SER A 337 44.72 -16.48 0.32
C SER A 337 45.47 -17.78 0.48
N ASN A 338 45.31 -18.67 -0.50
CA ASN A 338 46.06 -19.96 -0.58
C ASN A 338 45.78 -20.94 0.59
N VAL A 339 44.61 -20.92 1.18
CA VAL A 339 44.19 -21.89 2.18
C VAL A 339 43.41 -23.01 1.50
N LEU A 340 43.68 -24.27 1.77
CA LEU A 340 43.07 -25.42 1.09
C LEU A 340 43.14 -25.36 -0.44
N GLY A 341 44.14 -24.66 -0.98
CA GLY A 341 44.40 -24.51 -2.41
C GLY A 341 43.44 -23.50 -3.10
N GLY A 342 42.80 -22.61 -2.36
CA GLY A 342 41.95 -21.55 -2.88
C GLY A 342 41.98 -20.31 -2.03
N ASP A 343 41.25 -19.29 -2.45
CA ASP A 343 41.07 -18.03 -1.74
C ASP A 343 39.74 -18.03 -0.98
N HIS A 344 39.77 -17.52 0.26
CA HIS A 344 38.65 -17.46 1.16
C HIS A 344 38.29 -16.00 1.51
N SER A 345 37.02 -15.70 1.58
CA SER A 345 36.49 -14.44 2.10
C SER A 345 35.41 -14.75 3.11
N LEU A 346 35.73 -14.55 4.39
CA LEU A 346 34.79 -14.74 5.48
C LEU A 346 34.13 -13.40 5.81
N LYS A 347 32.85 -13.30 5.55
CA LYS A 347 32.00 -12.14 5.88
C LYS A 347 31.17 -12.47 7.11
N PHE A 348 31.15 -11.56 8.08
CA PHE A 348 30.32 -11.69 9.28
C PHE A 348 29.78 -10.33 9.69
N GLY A 349 28.68 -10.33 10.41
CA GLY A 349 28.11 -9.06 10.86
C GLY A 349 27.03 -9.24 11.90
N VAL A 350 26.76 -8.11 12.57
CA VAL A 350 25.68 -7.96 13.54
C VAL A 350 24.90 -6.70 13.25
N GLY A 351 23.61 -6.72 13.55
CA GLY A 351 22.74 -5.58 13.35
C GLY A 351 21.64 -5.48 14.39
N TRP A 352 21.22 -4.26 14.64
CA TRP A 352 20.08 -3.90 15.46
C TRP A 352 19.22 -2.88 14.73
N ARG A 353 17.90 -3.02 14.84
CA ARG A 353 16.94 -2.07 14.31
C ARG A 353 15.76 -1.92 15.24
N ARG A 354 15.26 -0.68 15.37
CA ARG A 354 14.05 -0.32 16.12
C ARG A 354 13.14 0.54 15.27
N ASN A 355 11.82 0.24 15.29
CA ASN A 355 10.80 1.00 14.58
C ASN A 355 9.59 1.23 15.47
N PRO A 356 9.51 2.31 16.22
CA PRO A 356 8.26 2.73 16.83
C PRO A 356 7.31 3.27 15.76
N ILE A 357 6.03 2.98 15.91
CA ILE A 357 4.95 3.42 15.05
C ILE A 357 3.87 4.04 15.92
N LEU A 358 3.56 5.30 15.65
CA LEU A 358 2.50 6.03 16.31
C LEU A 358 1.55 6.56 15.25
N THR A 359 0.26 6.24 15.38
CA THR A 359 -0.77 6.68 14.45
C THR A 359 -1.96 7.22 15.20
N PHE A 360 -2.42 8.41 14.81
CA PHE A 360 -3.66 9.01 15.26
C PHE A 360 -4.68 9.05 14.15
N THR A 361 -5.95 8.94 14.54
CA THR A 361 -7.09 9.14 13.66
C THR A 361 -8.12 9.97 14.37
N HIS A 362 -8.55 11.08 13.78
CA HIS A 362 -9.65 11.90 14.24
C HIS A 362 -10.82 11.82 13.27
N TYR A 363 -12.03 11.69 13.79
CA TYR A 363 -13.27 11.67 12.99
C TYR A 363 -13.95 13.03 13.03
N SER A 364 -14.09 13.68 11.90
CA SER A 364 -14.68 15.03 11.79
C SER A 364 -16.08 15.07 12.38
N GLY A 365 -16.36 16.08 13.21
CA GLY A 365 -17.63 16.22 13.91
C GLY A 365 -18.04 15.05 14.77
N GLY A 366 -17.11 14.13 15.09
CA GLY A 366 -17.35 12.95 15.93
C GLY A 366 -18.23 11.87 15.31
N ALA A 367 -18.73 12.05 14.08
CA ALA A 367 -19.63 11.08 13.44
C ALA A 367 -19.46 11.01 11.94
N ARG A 368 -19.74 9.83 11.38
CA ARG A 368 -19.87 9.61 9.94
C ARG A 368 -21.29 9.18 9.62
N VAL A 369 -21.94 9.87 8.70
CA VAL A 369 -23.27 9.55 8.24
C VAL A 369 -23.20 8.80 6.91
N THR A 370 -23.92 7.68 6.82
CA THR A 370 -24.03 6.91 5.57
C THR A 370 -25.49 6.88 5.14
N LYS A 371 -25.74 7.36 3.91
CA LYS A 371 -27.07 7.43 3.30
C LYS A 371 -27.16 6.42 2.16
N GLN A 372 -28.28 5.71 2.08
CA GLN A 372 -28.57 4.80 0.97
C GLN A 372 -30.03 4.92 0.58
N CYS A 373 -30.28 5.15 -0.70
CA CYS A 373 -31.63 5.12 -1.26
C CYS A 373 -31.90 3.77 -1.92
N SER A 374 -33.13 3.29 -1.82
CA SER A 374 -33.58 2.09 -2.53
C SER A 374 -34.43 2.48 -3.74
N GLY A 375 -34.20 1.81 -4.89
CA GLY A 375 -34.97 1.99 -6.11
C GLY A 375 -34.57 3.22 -6.94
N ASN A 376 -35.52 3.88 -7.56
CA ASN A 376 -35.27 5.01 -8.46
C ASN A 376 -34.74 6.22 -7.65
N LEU A 377 -33.52 6.65 -7.94
CA LEU A 377 -32.83 7.74 -7.27
C LEU A 377 -33.61 9.04 -7.24
N THR A 378 -34.19 9.43 -8.38
CA THR A 378 -34.89 10.71 -8.54
C THR A 378 -36.22 10.75 -7.77
N ALA A 379 -36.89 9.61 -7.70
CA ALA A 379 -38.19 9.51 -7.01
C ALA A 379 -38.04 9.32 -5.48
N ASN A 380 -36.97 8.62 -5.04
CA ASN A 380 -36.86 8.14 -3.67
C ASN A 380 -35.92 8.95 -2.78
N CYS A 381 -34.93 9.66 -3.37
CA CYS A 381 -33.96 10.42 -2.60
C CYS A 381 -34.06 11.93 -2.70
N GLY A 382 -34.80 12.43 -3.66
CA GLY A 382 -34.85 13.88 -3.93
C GLY A 382 -33.49 14.44 -4.39
N THR A 383 -33.45 15.75 -4.59
CA THR A 383 -32.27 16.48 -5.07
C THR A 383 -31.40 17.05 -3.95
N GLY A 384 -31.71 16.77 -2.71
CA GLY A 384 -30.97 17.26 -1.53
C GLY A 384 -30.16 16.17 -0.80
N GLN A 385 -29.41 16.58 0.19
CA GLN A 385 -28.65 15.68 1.08
C GLN A 385 -29.53 14.80 1.97
N HIS A 386 -30.85 15.07 1.99
CA HIS A 386 -31.83 14.42 2.85
C HIS A 386 -32.92 13.69 2.05
N ALA A 387 -33.53 12.72 2.70
CA ALA A 387 -34.75 12.11 2.22
C ALA A 387 -35.85 13.13 2.09
N VAL A 388 -36.59 13.07 0.99
CA VAL A 388 -37.85 13.81 0.90
C VAL A 388 -38.88 13.08 1.75
N ALA A 389 -39.44 13.77 2.73
CA ALA A 389 -40.53 13.24 3.54
C ALA A 389 -41.67 12.75 2.64
N GLY A 390 -42.07 11.47 2.79
CA GLY A 390 -43.21 10.89 2.06
C GLY A 390 -42.91 9.87 0.98
N SER A 391 -41.63 9.52 0.71
CA SER A 391 -41.29 8.42 -0.21
C SER A 391 -41.55 7.05 0.45
N ALA A 392 -42.39 6.25 -0.17
CA ALA A 392 -42.84 4.96 0.42
C ALA A 392 -41.79 3.85 0.41
N THR A 393 -40.61 4.04 -0.17
CA THR A 393 -39.59 3.03 -0.40
C THR A 393 -38.21 3.41 0.14
N GLY A 394 -38.21 3.97 1.33
CA GLY A 394 -37.08 3.84 2.25
C GLY A 394 -35.75 4.41 1.89
N LEU A 395 -35.51 5.60 2.37
CA LEU A 395 -34.15 6.06 2.67
C LEU A 395 -33.62 5.24 3.86
N VAL A 396 -32.47 4.65 3.68
CA VAL A 396 -31.75 4.00 4.78
C VAL A 396 -30.61 4.92 5.16
N GLU A 397 -30.75 5.69 6.21
CA GLU A 397 -29.68 6.48 6.78
C GLU A 397 -29.10 5.74 8.00
N ARG A 398 -27.79 5.78 8.10
CA ARG A 398 -27.07 5.22 9.25
C ARG A 398 -26.12 6.28 9.77
N ALA A 399 -26.19 6.54 11.04
CA ALA A 399 -25.05 7.12 11.76
C ALA A 399 -24.06 5.98 12.00
N VAL A 400 -22.90 6.07 11.38
CA VAL A 400 -21.83 5.05 11.53
C VAL A 400 -20.70 5.65 12.32
N GLY A 401 -20.54 5.17 13.53
CA GLY A 401 -19.36 5.45 14.31
C GLY A 401 -19.34 6.87 14.88
N ILE A 402 -19.91 7.03 16.05
CA ILE A 402 -19.51 8.12 16.93
C ILE A 402 -18.15 7.72 17.44
N GLY A 403 -17.13 8.19 16.75
CA GLY A 403 -15.76 7.87 17.06
C GLY A 403 -15.27 8.61 18.28
N THR A 404 -14.37 7.99 19.00
CA THR A 404 -13.50 8.69 19.94
C THR A 404 -12.40 9.37 19.14
N ASP A 405 -12.10 10.61 19.46
CA ASP A 405 -10.93 11.29 18.92
C ASP A 405 -9.66 10.57 19.37
N GLY A 406 -8.79 10.27 18.43
CA GLY A 406 -7.51 9.66 18.70
C GLY A 406 -7.55 8.16 18.92
N LEU A 407 -7.45 7.41 17.83
CA LEU A 407 -7.10 6.00 17.84
C LEU A 407 -5.58 5.88 17.77
N PRO A 408 -4.89 5.71 18.90
CA PRO A 408 -3.46 5.49 18.81
C PRO A 408 -3.20 4.03 18.45
N THR A 409 -2.64 3.82 17.28
CA THR A 409 -1.79 2.65 17.08
C THR A 409 -0.40 3.06 17.56
N ASN A 410 0.05 2.47 18.64
CA ASN A 410 1.30 2.82 19.28
C ASN A 410 2.11 1.55 19.54
N ASN A 411 2.97 1.19 18.60
CA ASN A 411 3.75 -0.04 18.64
C ASN A 411 5.23 0.26 18.63
N ASP A 412 6.01 -0.58 19.26
CA ASP A 412 7.46 -0.59 19.13
C ASP A 412 7.93 -1.97 18.65
N TRP A 413 8.75 -1.98 17.62
CA TRP A 413 9.28 -3.19 17.02
C TRP A 413 10.80 -3.18 17.04
N TRP A 414 11.37 -4.32 17.39
CA TRP A 414 12.79 -4.50 17.55
C TRP A 414 13.27 -5.73 16.78
N THR A 415 14.43 -5.61 16.17
CA THR A 415 15.12 -6.77 15.61
C THR A 415 16.60 -6.72 15.93
N TYR A 416 17.14 -7.91 16.18
CA TYR A 416 18.57 -8.18 16.26
C TYR A 416 18.91 -9.24 15.24
N ASN A 417 20.06 -9.14 14.62
CA ASN A 417 20.53 -10.13 13.67
C ASN A 417 22.01 -10.33 13.75
N GLY A 418 22.42 -11.52 13.36
CA GLY A 418 23.83 -11.89 13.21
C GLY A 418 23.98 -12.82 12.03
N TYR A 419 25.10 -12.78 11.33
CA TYR A 419 25.37 -13.66 10.21
C TYR A 419 26.84 -13.92 9.99
N ILE A 420 27.11 -15.03 9.32
CA ILE A 420 28.42 -15.42 8.83
C ILE A 420 28.28 -16.08 7.46
N GLN A 421 29.19 -15.77 6.54
CA GLN A 421 29.24 -16.33 5.19
C GLN A 421 30.68 -16.55 4.79
N GLU A 422 30.95 -17.71 4.27
CA GLU A 422 32.21 -18.08 3.61
C GLU A 422 32.01 -18.02 2.09
N SER A 423 32.97 -17.40 1.41
CA SER A 423 33.12 -17.44 -0.04
C SER A 423 34.46 -18.05 -0.38
N TYR A 424 34.46 -19.25 -0.97
CA TYR A 424 35.61 -19.99 -1.42
C TYR A 424 35.74 -19.96 -2.94
N SER A 425 36.92 -19.66 -3.44
CA SER A 425 37.21 -19.66 -4.88
C SER A 425 38.48 -20.43 -5.20
N ARG A 426 38.36 -21.37 -6.15
CA ARG A 426 39.49 -22.19 -6.63
C ARG A 426 39.33 -22.46 -8.13
N GLY A 427 40.18 -21.87 -8.95
CA GLY A 427 40.20 -22.07 -10.38
C GLY A 427 38.82 -21.72 -11.00
N LYS A 428 38.12 -22.73 -11.52
CA LYS A 428 36.82 -22.62 -12.17
C LYS A 428 35.63 -22.57 -11.19
N LEU A 429 35.82 -22.91 -9.94
CA LEU A 429 34.78 -23.10 -8.94
C LEU A 429 34.74 -21.93 -7.96
N ARG A 430 33.53 -21.41 -7.72
CA ARG A 430 33.21 -20.51 -6.62
C ARG A 430 32.06 -21.08 -5.80
N LEU A 431 32.24 -21.19 -4.49
CA LEU A 431 31.24 -21.63 -3.55
C LEU A 431 30.96 -20.51 -2.54
N ASN A 432 29.70 -20.31 -2.20
CA ASN A 432 29.31 -19.46 -1.09
C ASN A 432 28.38 -20.27 -0.18
N GLY A 433 28.64 -20.19 1.12
CA GLY A 433 27.79 -20.82 2.14
C GLY A 433 27.72 -19.93 3.36
N GLY A 434 26.54 -19.75 3.90
CA GLY A 434 26.39 -18.92 5.08
C GLY A 434 25.09 -19.13 5.81
N VAL A 435 24.99 -18.55 6.97
CA VAL A 435 23.79 -18.58 7.79
C VAL A 435 23.56 -17.23 8.44
N ARG A 436 22.30 -16.86 8.51
CA ARG A 436 21.81 -15.67 9.21
C ARG A 436 20.88 -16.09 10.33
N TYR A 437 20.97 -15.45 11.45
CA TYR A 437 20.03 -15.53 12.55
C TYR A 437 19.32 -14.20 12.73
N ASP A 438 17.99 -14.21 12.75
CA ASP A 438 17.15 -13.04 13.03
C ASP A 438 16.30 -13.33 14.28
N TRP A 439 16.31 -12.37 15.20
CA TRP A 439 15.43 -12.31 16.35
C TRP A 439 14.61 -11.03 16.26
N GLN A 440 13.27 -11.11 16.38
CA GLN A 440 12.39 -9.96 16.30
C GLN A 440 11.23 -10.06 17.28
N THR A 441 10.82 -8.93 17.82
CA THR A 441 9.69 -8.80 18.73
C THR A 441 8.97 -7.47 18.52
N SER A 442 7.71 -7.40 18.93
CA SER A 442 6.95 -6.16 18.96
C SER A 442 6.16 -6.05 20.27
N LYS A 443 5.85 -4.82 20.67
CA LYS A 443 5.00 -4.54 21.82
C LYS A 443 4.08 -3.37 21.51
N GLN A 444 2.90 -3.38 22.13
CA GLN A 444 2.00 -2.24 22.19
C GLN A 444 2.50 -1.30 23.28
N LEU A 445 2.73 -0.05 22.95
CA LEU A 445 3.14 0.96 23.93
C LEU A 445 1.92 1.52 24.68
N ALA A 446 2.17 2.17 25.79
CA ALA A 446 1.15 2.91 26.54
C ALA A 446 0.47 3.96 25.66
N GLY A 447 -0.80 4.17 25.89
CA GLY A 447 -1.57 5.12 25.13
C GLY A 447 -2.96 5.37 25.64
N CYS A 448 -3.59 6.46 25.20
CA CYS A 448 -4.96 6.83 25.60
C CYS A 448 -5.85 7.05 24.38
N ILE A 449 -7.13 6.72 24.49
CA ILE A 449 -8.21 7.13 23.61
C ILE A 449 -8.92 8.31 24.29
N ALA A 450 -9.06 9.43 23.58
CA ALA A 450 -9.85 10.56 24.05
C ALA A 450 -11.34 10.23 24.11
N GLN A 451 -12.08 10.97 24.90
CA GLN A 451 -13.55 10.92 24.88
C GLN A 451 -14.07 11.32 23.49
N GLY A 452 -15.16 10.69 23.05
CA GLY A 452 -15.80 11.03 21.78
C GLY A 452 -16.28 12.49 21.75
N THR A 453 -16.18 13.09 20.56
CA THR A 453 -16.57 14.51 20.34
C THR A 453 -18.06 14.73 20.60
N ILE A 454 -18.90 13.72 20.34
CA ILE A 454 -20.32 13.76 20.67
C ILE A 454 -20.51 13.17 22.08
N ASP A 455 -20.91 14.02 23.02
CA ASP A 455 -21.20 13.61 24.39
C ASP A 455 -22.54 12.86 24.49
N ILE A 456 -22.48 11.54 24.26
CA ILE A 456 -23.64 10.65 24.45
C ILE A 456 -23.55 10.04 25.82
N ARG A 457 -24.66 10.19 26.59
CA ARG A 457 -24.75 9.66 27.94
C ARG A 457 -25.79 8.54 28.04
N HIS A 458 -25.47 7.55 28.84
CA HIS A 458 -26.40 6.49 29.19
C HIS A 458 -27.60 7.10 29.96
N PRO A 459 -28.85 6.91 29.52
CA PRO A 459 -29.98 7.63 30.05
C PRO A 459 -30.29 7.36 31.54
N SER A 460 -29.93 6.18 32.04
CA SER A 460 -30.23 5.82 33.46
C SER A 460 -29.05 6.07 34.40
N THR A 461 -27.81 6.03 33.91
CA THR A 461 -26.63 6.19 34.78
C THR A 461 -25.96 7.54 34.65
N GLY A 462 -26.23 8.30 33.57
CA GLY A 462 -25.55 9.54 33.22
C GLY A 462 -24.11 9.35 32.80
N ALA A 463 -23.62 8.13 32.73
CA ALA A 463 -22.25 7.84 32.30
C ALA A 463 -22.03 8.15 30.80
N HIS A 464 -20.86 8.67 30.45
CA HIS A 464 -20.47 8.80 29.05
C HIS A 464 -20.42 7.44 28.38
N LEU A 465 -21.01 7.30 27.20
CA LEU A 465 -20.97 6.04 26.46
C LEU A 465 -19.56 5.73 25.94
N LEU A 466 -18.78 6.75 25.63
CA LEU A 466 -17.41 6.63 25.15
C LEU A 466 -16.46 7.43 26.06
N PRO A 467 -16.19 6.96 27.28
CA PRO A 467 -15.28 7.66 28.21
C PRO A 467 -13.84 7.57 27.67
N SER A 468 -13.01 8.50 28.10
CA SER A 468 -11.56 8.43 27.88
C SER A 468 -10.99 7.18 28.53
N GLN A 469 -10.07 6.51 27.84
CA GLN A 469 -9.43 5.30 28.34
C GLN A 469 -7.96 5.28 28.03
N CYS A 470 -7.15 4.77 28.94
CA CYS A 470 -5.72 4.60 28.77
C CYS A 470 -5.33 3.14 28.96
N GLN A 471 -4.30 2.70 28.25
CA GLN A 471 -3.71 1.38 28.45
C GLN A 471 -2.24 1.52 28.78
N GLU A 472 -1.75 0.60 29.60
CA GLU A 472 -0.33 0.42 29.90
C GLU A 472 0.41 -0.25 28.74
N GLU A 473 1.72 -0.13 28.74
CA GLU A 473 2.57 -0.86 27.80
C GLU A 473 2.40 -2.36 28.01
N THR A 474 2.20 -3.11 26.93
CA THR A 474 2.03 -4.56 26.99
C THR A 474 2.56 -5.28 25.77
N ASN A 475 3.16 -6.43 26.03
CA ASN A 475 3.43 -7.48 25.07
C ASN A 475 2.81 -8.82 25.51
N VAL A 476 1.88 -8.76 26.45
CA VAL A 476 1.24 -9.92 27.07
C VAL A 476 -0.20 -10.00 26.61
N SER A 477 -0.66 -11.18 26.24
CA SER A 477 -2.07 -11.42 25.95
C SER A 477 -2.91 -11.17 27.21
N PRO A 478 -3.93 -10.29 27.16
CA PRO A 478 -4.76 -9.98 28.31
C PRO A 478 -5.50 -11.20 28.89
N ASP A 479 -5.83 -12.16 28.02
CA ASP A 479 -6.63 -13.33 28.43
C ASP A 479 -5.79 -14.49 28.95
N THR A 480 -4.60 -14.71 28.40
CA THR A 480 -3.73 -15.84 28.75
C THR A 480 -2.58 -15.46 29.67
N GLY A 481 -2.24 -14.19 29.77
CA GLY A 481 -1.05 -13.71 30.47
C GLY A 481 0.27 -14.09 29.80
N GLU A 482 0.21 -14.64 28.60
CA GLU A 482 1.39 -15.07 27.86
C GLU A 482 2.04 -13.92 27.09
N VAL A 483 3.37 -13.86 27.15
CA VAL A 483 4.16 -12.90 26.39
C VAL A 483 4.10 -13.30 24.92
N ILE A 484 3.87 -12.33 24.02
CA ILE A 484 4.06 -12.57 22.60
C ILE A 484 5.51 -12.99 22.38
N GLN A 485 5.71 -14.24 22.02
CA GLN A 485 7.04 -14.80 21.88
C GLN A 485 7.84 -14.05 20.80
N PRO A 486 9.10 -13.71 21.04
CA PRO A 486 9.97 -13.23 19.98
C PRO A 486 10.16 -14.33 18.93
N PHE A 487 10.17 -13.94 17.67
CA PHE A 487 10.45 -14.87 16.58
C PHE A 487 11.96 -15.01 16.39
N SER A 488 12.42 -16.25 16.38
CA SER A 488 13.82 -16.62 16.19
C SER A 488 13.96 -17.50 14.97
N ASN A 489 14.75 -17.07 13.99
CA ASN A 489 14.84 -17.78 12.72
C ASN A 489 16.28 -17.92 12.23
N TRP A 490 16.60 -19.11 11.73
CA TRP A 490 17.87 -19.41 11.08
C TRP A 490 17.66 -19.52 9.56
N ALA A 491 18.39 -18.73 8.80
CA ALA A 491 18.28 -18.61 7.35
C ALA A 491 19.58 -19.03 6.64
N PRO A 492 19.80 -20.34 6.39
CA PRO A 492 20.95 -20.82 5.62
C PRO A 492 20.82 -20.46 4.15
N ARG A 493 21.95 -20.18 3.50
CA ARG A 493 22.07 -19.92 2.07
C ARG A 493 23.34 -20.53 1.54
N VAL A 494 23.22 -21.16 0.37
CA VAL A 494 24.34 -21.77 -0.34
C VAL A 494 24.24 -21.45 -1.81
N SER A 495 25.38 -21.24 -2.46
CA SER A 495 25.45 -21.13 -3.91
C SER A 495 26.77 -21.65 -4.47
N ALA A 496 26.73 -22.11 -5.71
CA ALA A 496 27.87 -22.56 -6.47
C ALA A 496 27.84 -21.93 -7.86
N THR A 497 29.00 -21.52 -8.34
CA THR A 497 29.21 -21.08 -9.72
C THR A 497 30.41 -21.82 -10.28
N TYR A 498 30.28 -22.36 -11.49
CA TYR A 498 31.32 -23.11 -12.17
C TYR A 498 31.52 -22.60 -13.59
N ASP A 499 32.76 -22.23 -13.93
CA ASP A 499 33.16 -21.90 -15.29
C ASP A 499 33.45 -23.18 -16.07
N LEU A 500 32.48 -23.61 -16.91
CA LEU A 500 32.56 -24.87 -17.63
C LEU A 500 33.83 -25.00 -18.51
N MET A 501 34.19 -23.93 -19.18
CA MET A 501 35.29 -23.96 -20.13
C MET A 501 36.61 -23.43 -19.53
N GLY A 502 36.56 -22.74 -18.41
CA GLY A 502 37.74 -22.16 -17.76
C GLY A 502 38.25 -20.89 -18.45
N ASN A 503 37.46 -20.30 -19.32
CA ASN A 503 37.79 -19.07 -20.05
C ASN A 503 36.86 -17.89 -19.69
N GLY A 504 36.01 -18.09 -18.64
CA GLY A 504 35.05 -17.09 -18.18
C GLY A 504 33.82 -16.91 -19.05
N LYS A 505 33.72 -17.61 -20.19
CA LYS A 505 32.65 -17.38 -21.15
C LYS A 505 31.38 -18.16 -20.86
N THR A 506 31.49 -19.36 -20.28
CA THR A 506 30.33 -20.20 -19.96
C THR A 506 30.30 -20.52 -18.47
N GLN A 507 29.33 -19.96 -17.78
CA GLN A 507 29.16 -20.17 -16.36
C GLN A 507 27.81 -20.82 -16.08
N VAL A 508 27.81 -21.86 -15.24
CA VAL A 508 26.62 -22.42 -14.63
C VAL A 508 26.58 -22.05 -13.17
N HIS A 509 25.39 -21.80 -12.67
CA HIS A 509 25.21 -21.47 -11.27
C HIS A 509 23.98 -22.13 -10.69
N ALA A 510 24.05 -22.41 -9.38
CA ALA A 510 22.92 -22.89 -8.61
C ALA A 510 22.95 -22.25 -7.22
N SER A 511 21.78 -21.96 -6.68
CA SER A 511 21.65 -21.46 -5.31
C SER A 511 20.41 -22.01 -4.63
N TYR A 512 20.52 -22.16 -3.31
CA TYR A 512 19.39 -22.40 -2.43
C TYR A 512 19.46 -21.43 -1.25
N SER A 513 18.36 -20.74 -1.00
CA SER A 513 18.30 -19.69 0.01
C SER A 513 16.99 -19.78 0.79
N LEU A 514 17.12 -19.59 2.10
CA LEU A 514 16.01 -19.47 3.01
C LEU A 514 15.88 -18.04 3.50
N TYR A 515 14.67 -17.50 3.49
CA TYR A 515 14.38 -16.14 3.96
C TYR A 515 13.17 -16.14 4.89
N TYR A 516 13.14 -15.18 5.79
CA TYR A 516 12.02 -14.93 6.67
C TYR A 516 11.53 -13.49 6.57
N ALA A 517 10.21 -13.32 6.61
CA ALA A 517 9.59 -12.00 6.57
C ALA A 517 9.83 -11.23 7.88
N THR A 518 9.63 -9.93 7.81
CA THR A 518 9.49 -9.09 9.00
C THR A 518 8.00 -8.99 9.37
N LYS A 519 7.67 -9.07 10.66
CA LYS A 519 6.29 -8.97 11.14
C LYS A 519 6.20 -8.00 12.31
N ILE A 520 5.75 -6.79 12.03
CA ILE A 520 5.65 -5.71 13.01
C ILE A 520 4.34 -5.71 13.79
N THR A 521 3.26 -6.16 13.15
CA THR A 521 1.89 -5.82 13.55
C THR A 521 1.26 -6.84 14.50
N LEU A 522 2.00 -7.82 15.02
CA LEU A 522 1.41 -8.80 15.94
C LEU A 522 0.93 -8.16 17.26
N ALA A 523 1.68 -7.20 17.78
CA ALA A 523 1.27 -6.50 18.99
C ALA A 523 -0.06 -5.74 18.81
N ASN A 524 -0.41 -5.31 17.60
CA ASN A 524 -1.71 -4.69 17.33
C ASN A 524 -2.88 -5.63 17.58
N GLN A 525 -2.68 -6.94 17.48
CA GLN A 525 -3.70 -7.93 17.79
C GLN A 525 -4.12 -7.89 19.28
N LEU A 526 -3.23 -7.43 20.14
CA LEU A 526 -3.41 -7.34 21.57
C LEU A 526 -3.86 -5.95 22.04
N ASN A 527 -4.11 -5.02 21.12
CA ASN A 527 -4.54 -3.67 21.49
C ASN A 527 -5.91 -3.71 22.17
N ASN A 528 -5.92 -3.43 23.48
CA ASN A 528 -7.12 -3.41 24.29
C ASN A 528 -8.04 -2.23 23.99
N MET A 529 -7.47 -1.16 23.46
CA MET A 529 -8.17 0.09 23.23
C MET A 529 -8.70 0.26 21.82
N GLY A 530 -8.66 -0.69 20.97
CA GLY A 530 -9.04 -0.55 19.55
C GLY A 530 -10.24 0.37 19.33
N PHE A 531 -10.49 0.76 18.12
CA PHE A 531 -11.58 1.67 17.76
C PHE A 531 -12.92 1.23 18.37
N ILE A 532 -13.55 2.12 19.12
CA ILE A 532 -14.91 1.96 19.62
C ILE A 532 -15.80 2.88 18.79
N GLY A 533 -16.50 2.32 17.83
CA GLY A 533 -17.52 3.00 17.06
C GLY A 533 -18.90 2.50 17.47
N LEU A 534 -19.84 3.39 17.66
CA LEU A 534 -21.23 3.08 17.83
C LEU A 534 -21.98 3.24 16.51
N THR A 535 -22.85 2.30 16.16
CA THR A 535 -23.65 2.36 14.95
C THR A 535 -25.12 2.39 15.30
N TRP A 536 -25.83 3.43 14.88
CA TRP A 536 -27.27 3.48 14.92
C TRP A 536 -27.84 3.03 13.59
N GLY A 537 -28.90 2.27 13.65
CA GLY A 537 -29.51 1.68 12.49
C GLY A 537 -30.38 2.65 11.68
N ASN A 538 -31.16 2.05 10.81
CA ASN A 538 -32.01 2.72 9.83
C ASN A 538 -33.11 3.55 10.47
N MET A 539 -33.46 4.68 9.87
CA MET A 539 -34.66 5.41 10.12
C MET A 539 -35.65 5.29 8.97
N ASN A 540 -36.92 5.62 9.22
CA ASN A 540 -37.94 5.73 8.19
C ASN A 540 -37.76 6.99 7.33
N ASN A 541 -38.44 7.02 6.19
CA ASN A 541 -38.43 8.17 5.25
C ASN A 541 -38.82 9.50 5.89
N ASN A 542 -39.60 9.47 6.95
CA ASN A 542 -40.08 10.67 7.67
C ASN A 542 -39.17 11.03 8.84
N GLY A 543 -37.94 10.45 8.90
CA GLY A 543 -36.99 10.70 10.00
C GLY A 543 -37.36 9.98 11.30
N THR A 544 -38.35 9.10 11.31
CA THR A 544 -38.76 8.38 12.51
C THR A 544 -38.24 6.96 12.58
N CYS A 545 -38.06 6.43 13.78
CA CYS A 545 -37.63 5.05 13.96
C CYS A 545 -38.73 4.04 13.56
N ALA A 546 -38.35 2.98 12.84
CA ALA A 546 -39.24 1.92 12.38
C ALA A 546 -39.63 1.00 13.55
N GLY A 547 -40.93 0.95 13.90
CA GLY A 547 -41.49 -0.02 14.83
C GLY A 547 -40.80 -0.06 16.19
N THR A 548 -40.37 -1.27 16.60
CA THR A 548 -39.68 -1.50 17.88
C THR A 548 -38.14 -1.32 17.79
N ASN A 549 -37.64 -0.63 16.80
CA ASN A 549 -36.21 -0.41 16.65
C ASN A 549 -35.71 0.55 17.73
N THR A 550 -34.95 0.01 18.68
CA THR A 550 -34.48 0.71 19.88
C THR A 550 -33.13 1.38 19.72
N SER A 551 -32.53 1.24 18.58
CA SER A 551 -31.22 1.84 18.24
C SER A 551 -31.23 2.46 16.85
N CYS A 552 -32.07 3.47 16.68
CA CYS A 552 -32.15 4.20 15.42
C CYS A 552 -31.74 5.65 15.62
N TRP A 553 -31.25 6.24 14.55
CA TRP A 553 -31.05 7.67 14.43
C TRP A 553 -32.32 8.31 13.86
N GLN A 554 -32.78 9.36 14.52
CA GLN A 554 -33.89 10.20 14.07
C GLN A 554 -33.35 11.59 13.74
N ASP A 555 -33.27 11.96 12.47
CA ASP A 555 -32.90 13.32 12.06
C ASP A 555 -34.10 14.26 12.33
N LEU A 556 -34.19 14.82 13.54
CA LEU A 556 -35.34 15.59 14.00
C LEU A 556 -35.46 16.96 13.36
N ASN A 557 -34.34 17.55 12.97
CA ASN A 557 -34.28 18.87 12.33
C ASN A 557 -34.06 18.80 10.81
N LEU A 558 -33.90 17.59 10.28
CA LEU A 558 -33.70 17.30 8.84
C LEU A 558 -32.44 17.97 8.25
N ASP A 559 -31.40 18.13 9.06
CA ASP A 559 -30.13 18.73 8.62
C ASP A 559 -29.10 17.70 8.14
N GLY A 560 -29.35 16.40 8.31
CA GLY A 560 -28.48 15.30 7.93
C GLY A 560 -27.27 15.09 8.82
N ASN A 561 -27.16 15.85 9.90
CA ASN A 561 -26.12 15.71 10.91
C ASN A 561 -26.68 14.97 12.12
N VAL A 562 -25.80 14.25 12.81
CA VAL A 562 -26.17 13.49 14.00
C VAL A 562 -26.00 14.37 15.23
N GLN A 563 -27.10 14.57 15.98
CA GLN A 563 -27.09 15.22 17.28
C GLN A 563 -27.37 14.21 18.40
N PRO A 564 -26.90 14.44 19.64
CA PRO A 564 -27.09 13.50 20.74
C PRO A 564 -28.57 13.19 21.07
N ASN A 565 -29.46 14.18 20.93
CA ASN A 565 -30.91 14.06 21.17
C ASN A 565 -31.63 13.28 20.06
N GLU A 566 -30.99 12.99 18.96
CA GLU A 566 -31.55 12.24 17.82
C GLU A 566 -31.26 10.75 17.87
N LEU A 567 -30.38 10.36 18.78
CA LEU A 567 -30.00 8.97 18.96
C LEU A 567 -30.92 8.29 19.98
N SER A 568 -31.67 7.30 19.50
CA SER A 568 -32.52 6.56 20.40
C SER A 568 -31.71 5.57 21.23
N TRP A 569 -32.04 5.52 22.49
CA TRP A 569 -31.46 4.64 23.48
C TRP A 569 -32.55 4.11 24.41
N VAL A 570 -32.64 2.81 24.60
CA VAL A 570 -33.56 2.21 25.54
C VAL A 570 -32.84 1.89 26.84
N ALA A 571 -33.25 2.59 27.92
CA ALA A 571 -32.80 2.31 29.28
C ALA A 571 -33.26 0.93 29.74
N GLY A 572 -32.38 0.19 30.38
CA GLY A 572 -32.75 -1.01 31.11
C GLY A 572 -32.71 -2.33 30.36
N GLY A 573 -32.00 -2.39 29.29
CA GLY A 573 -31.74 -3.67 28.63
C GLY A 573 -32.53 -3.85 27.35
N ILE A 574 -31.89 -4.48 26.44
CA ILE A 574 -32.42 -4.77 25.12
C ILE A 574 -33.30 -5.99 25.24
N ALA A 575 -34.55 -5.85 24.83
CA ALA A 575 -35.42 -7.01 24.67
C ALA A 575 -34.76 -8.05 23.76
N PRO A 576 -34.92 -9.36 24.02
CA PRO A 576 -34.42 -10.40 23.13
C PRO A 576 -34.88 -10.15 21.69
N GLY A 577 -33.92 -10.00 20.74
CA GLY A 577 -34.21 -9.72 19.35
C GLY A 577 -34.11 -8.24 18.91
N ALA A 578 -33.97 -7.29 19.86
CA ALA A 578 -33.70 -5.90 19.49
C ALA A 578 -32.28 -5.72 18.93
N ARG A 579 -32.14 -4.96 17.86
CA ARG A 579 -30.80 -4.64 17.29
C ARG A 579 -30.10 -3.66 18.21
N ARG A 580 -28.98 -4.08 18.76
CA ARG A 580 -28.05 -3.17 19.44
C ARG A 580 -27.38 -2.25 18.44
N PRO A 581 -27.00 -1.02 18.82
CA PRO A 581 -25.96 -0.31 18.09
C PRO A 581 -24.80 -1.27 17.85
N GLY A 582 -24.29 -1.35 16.62
CA GLY A 582 -23.21 -2.29 16.29
C GLY A 582 -21.95 -1.95 17.07
N PHE A 583 -21.67 -2.72 18.10
CA PHE A 583 -20.44 -2.59 18.88
C PHE A 583 -19.37 -3.52 18.40
N PRO A 584 -18.11 -3.13 18.48
CA PRO A 584 -17.09 -4.12 18.68
C PRO A 584 -17.48 -4.89 19.96
N GLY A 585 -17.53 -6.21 19.91
CA GLY A 585 -18.00 -7.07 20.98
C GLY A 585 -17.30 -6.95 22.35
N ARG A 586 -16.49 -5.90 22.51
CA ARG A 586 -15.67 -5.60 23.68
C ARG A 586 -16.19 -4.46 24.57
N PHE A 587 -17.16 -3.70 24.09
CA PHE A 587 -17.70 -2.58 24.85
C PHE A 587 -19.09 -2.92 25.41
N ASN A 588 -19.23 -2.87 26.72
CA ASN A 588 -20.52 -3.00 27.36
C ASN A 588 -21.17 -1.62 27.48
N ILE A 589 -22.22 -1.41 26.72
CA ILE A 589 -22.90 -0.13 26.63
C ILE A 589 -23.70 0.18 27.92
N ASP A 590 -24.23 -0.86 28.60
CA ASP A 590 -25.04 -0.66 29.81
C ASP A 590 -24.20 -0.19 31.00
N THR A 591 -22.93 -0.56 31.02
CA THR A 591 -21.99 -0.19 32.09
C THR A 591 -20.95 0.84 31.64
N ALA A 592 -20.91 1.22 30.34
CA ALA A 592 -19.88 2.06 29.73
C ALA A 592 -18.45 1.51 29.97
N THR A 593 -18.30 0.20 29.99
CA THR A 593 -17.03 -0.47 30.25
C THR A 593 -16.49 -1.17 29.03
N LEU A 594 -15.19 -1.05 28.80
CA LEU A 594 -14.45 -1.79 27.78
C LEU A 594 -14.01 -3.12 28.41
N THR A 595 -14.42 -4.23 27.77
CA THR A 595 -13.84 -5.53 28.11
C THR A 595 -12.46 -5.67 27.41
N PRO A 596 -11.50 -6.37 28.02
CA PRO A 596 -10.22 -6.62 27.41
C PRO A 596 -10.32 -7.26 26.01
N ASN A 597 -9.32 -7.05 25.17
CA ASN A 597 -9.21 -7.74 23.89
C ASN A 597 -8.98 -9.23 24.13
N ARG A 598 -9.85 -10.05 23.56
CA ARG A 598 -9.75 -11.52 23.64
C ARG A 598 -8.95 -12.13 22.49
N ASN A 599 -8.42 -11.30 21.59
CA ASN A 599 -7.55 -11.80 20.55
C ASN A 599 -6.29 -12.42 21.16
N THR A 600 -5.87 -13.52 20.62
CA THR A 600 -4.69 -14.27 21.07
C THR A 600 -3.72 -14.48 19.92
N VAL A 601 -2.47 -14.69 20.25
CA VAL A 601 -1.45 -15.17 19.33
C VAL A 601 -1.07 -16.57 19.80
N ASP A 602 -1.32 -17.55 18.95
CA ASP A 602 -1.03 -18.96 19.23
C ASP A 602 0.47 -19.20 19.28
N GLU A 603 0.92 -20.11 20.14
CA GLU A 603 2.34 -20.50 20.26
C GLU A 603 2.92 -21.07 18.95
N SER A 604 2.08 -21.67 18.11
CA SER A 604 2.47 -22.18 16.79
C SER A 604 2.72 -21.08 15.76
N ALA A 605 2.37 -19.80 16.07
CA ALA A 605 2.53 -18.70 15.15
C ALA A 605 3.99 -18.56 14.70
N GLN A 606 4.21 -18.60 13.39
CA GLN A 606 5.52 -18.48 12.78
C GLN A 606 5.53 -17.32 11.78
N ILE A 607 6.73 -16.84 11.49
CA ILE A 607 6.91 -15.81 10.47
C ILE A 607 6.93 -16.44 9.08
N GLY A 608 6.33 -15.75 8.12
CA GLY A 608 6.35 -16.13 6.72
C GLY A 608 7.76 -16.46 6.24
N ARG A 609 7.89 -17.57 5.55
CA ARG A 609 9.13 -18.12 5.02
C ARG A 609 9.09 -18.20 3.51
N THR A 610 10.23 -17.89 2.87
CA THR A 610 10.45 -18.13 1.45
C THR A 610 11.62 -19.09 1.29
N ARG A 611 11.38 -20.21 0.63
CA ARG A 611 12.42 -21.13 0.14
C ARG A 611 12.62 -20.79 -1.33
N GLU A 612 13.86 -20.50 -1.70
CA GLU A 612 14.21 -20.13 -3.07
C GLU A 612 15.28 -21.06 -3.61
N ALA A 613 15.11 -21.58 -4.80
CA ALA A 613 16.14 -22.29 -5.56
C ALA A 613 16.25 -21.64 -6.93
N ILE A 614 17.47 -21.36 -7.36
CA ILE A 614 17.78 -20.82 -8.69
C ILE A 614 18.85 -21.71 -9.32
N VAL A 615 18.61 -22.09 -10.58
CA VAL A 615 19.59 -22.82 -11.40
C VAL A 615 19.67 -22.14 -12.74
N GLY A 616 20.87 -21.84 -13.21
CA GLY A 616 21.01 -21.12 -14.48
C GLY A 616 22.36 -21.31 -15.16
N MET A 617 22.41 -20.81 -16.35
CA MET A 617 23.59 -20.79 -17.21
C MET A 617 23.68 -19.46 -17.94
N GLN A 618 24.88 -18.94 -18.05
CA GLN A 618 25.18 -17.76 -18.88
C GLN A 618 26.34 -18.10 -19.82
N HIS A 619 26.25 -17.58 -21.06
CA HIS A 619 27.27 -17.78 -22.08
C HIS A 619 27.55 -16.48 -22.84
N GLU A 620 28.80 -16.09 -22.94
CA GLU A 620 29.25 -14.98 -23.81
C GLU A 620 29.35 -15.48 -25.24
N LEU A 621 28.32 -15.18 -26.06
CA LEU A 621 28.26 -15.56 -27.47
C LEU A 621 29.35 -14.86 -28.30
N ILE A 622 29.48 -13.57 -28.15
CA ILE A 622 30.51 -12.70 -28.72
C ILE A 622 30.95 -11.71 -27.66
N PRO A 623 32.11 -11.05 -27.79
CA PRO A 623 32.57 -10.06 -26.84
C PRO A 623 31.49 -9.04 -26.49
N ASN A 624 31.23 -8.86 -25.20
CA ASN A 624 30.24 -7.95 -24.65
C ASN A 624 28.76 -8.34 -24.88
N LEU A 625 28.43 -9.49 -25.47
CA LEU A 625 27.08 -10.03 -25.58
C LEU A 625 26.98 -11.37 -24.85
N ALA A 626 26.29 -11.39 -23.73
CA ALA A 626 26.00 -12.58 -22.98
C ALA A 626 24.53 -12.97 -23.13
N VAL A 627 24.26 -14.27 -23.24
CA VAL A 627 22.91 -14.86 -23.14
C VAL A 627 22.84 -15.72 -21.89
N GLY A 628 21.68 -15.82 -21.29
CA GLY A 628 21.47 -16.62 -20.10
C GLY A 628 20.07 -17.20 -20.02
N VAL A 629 19.97 -18.27 -19.26
CA VAL A 629 18.70 -18.88 -18.87
C VAL A 629 18.76 -19.20 -17.38
N ASP A 630 17.72 -18.79 -16.66
CA ASP A 630 17.54 -19.05 -15.23
C ASP A 630 16.18 -19.70 -15.00
N TYR A 631 16.17 -20.77 -14.23
CA TYR A 631 14.97 -21.33 -13.63
C TYR A 631 14.92 -20.93 -12.16
N ILE A 632 13.79 -20.35 -11.75
CA ILE A 632 13.54 -19.87 -10.39
C ILE A 632 12.36 -20.63 -9.81
N TYR A 633 12.60 -21.25 -8.67
CA TYR A 633 11.58 -21.86 -7.81
C TYR A 633 11.49 -21.08 -6.51
N ARG A 634 10.26 -20.73 -6.09
CA ARG A 634 10.01 -20.17 -4.75
C ARG A 634 8.78 -20.82 -4.13
N ASN A 635 8.89 -21.12 -2.85
CA ASN A 635 7.75 -21.55 -2.04
C ASN A 635 7.60 -20.53 -0.89
N TYR A 636 6.41 -19.94 -0.80
CA TYR A 636 6.02 -18.98 0.24
C TYR A 636 5.07 -19.68 1.19
N ASP A 637 5.51 -19.92 2.43
CA ASP A 637 4.74 -20.63 3.44
C ASP A 637 4.85 -19.95 4.82
N ARG A 638 4.16 -20.50 5.83
CA ARG A 638 4.22 -20.10 7.23
C ARG A 638 3.84 -18.65 7.54
N GLY A 639 3.09 -17.97 6.67
CA GLY A 639 2.54 -16.67 7.00
C GLY A 639 1.64 -16.73 8.22
N THR A 640 1.54 -15.64 9.01
CA THR A 640 0.54 -15.55 10.08
C THR A 640 -0.81 -15.14 9.52
N GLN A 641 -1.87 -15.75 10.01
CA GLN A 641 -3.25 -15.46 9.68
C GLN A 641 -4.08 -15.39 10.95
N GLY A 642 -4.98 -14.40 11.05
CA GLY A 642 -6.00 -14.37 12.08
C GLY A 642 -7.21 -15.19 11.65
N TYR A 643 -7.65 -16.07 12.55
CA TYR A 643 -8.86 -16.86 12.37
C TYR A 643 -9.87 -16.51 13.46
N PRO A 644 -11.18 -16.49 13.18
CA PRO A 644 -12.17 -16.40 14.25
C PRO A 644 -11.93 -17.52 15.28
N GLN A 645 -12.03 -17.21 16.56
CA GLN A 645 -11.86 -18.20 17.62
C GLN A 645 -12.85 -19.36 17.44
N GLY A 646 -12.36 -20.58 17.50
CA GLY A 646 -13.14 -21.77 17.24
C GLY A 646 -13.21 -22.19 15.75
N GLN A 647 -12.63 -21.38 14.86
CA GLN A 647 -12.52 -21.67 13.43
C GLN A 647 -11.07 -21.70 12.94
N GLN A 648 -10.10 -21.76 13.83
CA GLN A 648 -8.69 -21.85 13.47
C GLN A 648 -8.31 -23.29 13.05
N PRO A 649 -7.23 -23.48 12.28
CA PRO A 649 -6.65 -24.78 11.99
C PRO A 649 -6.39 -25.58 13.28
N GLY A 650 -6.70 -26.87 13.26
CA GLY A 650 -6.63 -27.76 14.43
C GLY A 650 -7.96 -27.89 15.20
N CYS A 651 -8.96 -27.04 14.91
CA CYS A 651 -10.30 -27.19 15.49
C CYS A 651 -11.15 -28.25 14.75
N GLU A 652 -10.72 -28.77 13.62
CA GLU A 652 -11.46 -29.74 12.80
C GLU A 652 -11.77 -31.03 13.54
N THR A 653 -10.91 -31.42 14.47
CA THR A 653 -11.05 -32.66 15.25
C THR A 653 -11.16 -32.43 16.76
N SER A 654 -11.05 -31.18 17.20
CA SER A 654 -11.02 -30.85 18.64
C SER A 654 -12.43 -30.72 19.21
N THR A 655 -12.65 -31.31 20.36
CA THR A 655 -13.88 -31.19 21.17
C THR A 655 -13.68 -30.25 22.37
N THR A 656 -12.47 -29.68 22.52
CA THR A 656 -12.10 -28.82 23.66
C THR A 656 -11.86 -27.37 23.22
N MET A 657 -12.07 -26.41 24.13
CA MET A 657 -11.73 -25.00 23.89
C MET A 657 -10.22 -24.82 23.60
N PRO A 658 -9.81 -23.90 22.72
CA PRO A 658 -10.60 -22.79 22.21
C PRO A 658 -11.48 -23.09 20.98
N CYS A 659 -11.60 -24.35 20.60
CA CYS A 659 -12.51 -24.75 19.54
C CYS A 659 -13.96 -24.61 20.00
N VAL A 660 -14.91 -24.50 19.07
CA VAL A 660 -16.32 -24.24 19.40
C VAL A 660 -16.85 -25.36 20.30
N GLN A 661 -17.33 -24.99 21.47
CA GLN A 661 -17.86 -25.94 22.43
C GLN A 661 -19.15 -26.60 21.90
N GLY A 662 -19.14 -27.92 21.73
CA GLY A 662 -20.25 -28.66 21.08
C GLY A 662 -20.36 -28.42 19.59
N GLY A 663 -19.39 -27.73 18.99
CA GLY A 663 -19.38 -27.43 17.55
C GLY A 663 -18.88 -28.60 16.71
N TYR A 664 -19.29 -28.58 15.48
CA TYR A 664 -18.75 -29.47 14.45
C TYR A 664 -17.36 -29.00 14.04
N PRO A 665 -16.46 -29.92 13.64
CA PRO A 665 -15.23 -29.53 12.94
C PRO A 665 -15.58 -28.60 11.76
N ILE A 666 -14.74 -27.61 11.47
CA ILE A 666 -15.00 -26.63 10.40
C ILE A 666 -15.24 -27.31 9.04
N SER A 667 -14.55 -28.43 8.80
CA SER A 667 -14.77 -29.29 7.61
C SER A 667 -16.20 -29.83 7.52
N GLN A 668 -16.98 -29.75 8.59
CA GLN A 668 -18.37 -30.20 8.65
C GLN A 668 -19.38 -29.05 8.79
N ILE A 669 -18.93 -27.80 8.90
CA ILE A 669 -19.83 -26.64 9.06
C ILE A 669 -20.50 -26.29 7.74
N TYR A 670 -19.72 -26.01 6.72
CA TYR A 670 -20.19 -25.61 5.39
C TYR A 670 -20.15 -26.81 4.43
N THR A 671 -21.03 -27.76 4.59
CA THR A 671 -21.02 -29.02 3.83
C THR A 671 -22.17 -29.15 2.83
N ILE A 672 -23.21 -28.31 2.97
CA ILE A 672 -24.35 -28.37 2.06
C ILE A 672 -24.04 -27.53 0.84
N GLN A 673 -23.70 -28.20 -0.26
CA GLN A 673 -23.50 -27.54 -1.54
C GLN A 673 -24.87 -27.21 -2.16
N ASN A 674 -25.00 -25.95 -2.55
CA ASN A 674 -26.14 -25.43 -3.28
C ASN A 674 -25.67 -24.92 -4.64
N ILE A 675 -26.57 -24.89 -5.60
CA ILE A 675 -26.31 -24.28 -6.92
C ILE A 675 -27.27 -23.11 -7.05
N TYR A 676 -26.70 -21.93 -7.22
CA TYR A 676 -27.45 -20.72 -7.56
C TYR A 676 -27.46 -20.57 -9.08
N THR A 677 -28.63 -20.32 -9.63
CA THR A 677 -28.79 -19.95 -11.04
C THR A 677 -29.14 -18.47 -11.10
N ASP A 678 -28.27 -17.69 -11.71
CA ASP A 678 -28.50 -16.27 -11.90
C ASP A 678 -29.72 -16.05 -12.82
N PRO A 679 -30.74 -15.33 -12.37
CA PRO A 679 -31.97 -15.14 -13.16
C PRO A 679 -31.77 -14.27 -14.39
N VAL A 680 -30.71 -13.47 -14.46
CA VAL A 680 -30.43 -12.54 -15.57
C VAL A 680 -29.71 -13.26 -16.70
N THR A 681 -28.66 -14.02 -16.35
CA THR A 681 -27.74 -14.64 -17.35
C THR A 681 -27.98 -16.14 -17.53
N GLY A 682 -28.68 -16.78 -16.60
CA GLY A 682 -28.83 -18.23 -16.55
C GLY A 682 -27.56 -19.00 -16.12
N GLN A 683 -26.48 -18.28 -15.81
CA GLN A 683 -25.23 -18.90 -15.37
C GLN A 683 -25.38 -19.49 -13.97
N THR A 684 -24.85 -20.67 -13.76
CA THR A 684 -24.85 -21.34 -12.46
C THR A 684 -23.53 -21.17 -11.73
N ALA A 685 -23.59 -21.06 -10.40
CA ALA A 685 -22.42 -21.04 -9.53
C ALA A 685 -22.71 -21.80 -8.21
N PRO A 686 -21.79 -22.62 -7.73
CA PRO A 686 -21.94 -23.32 -6.47
C PRO A 686 -21.66 -22.38 -5.29
N TYR A 687 -22.38 -22.58 -4.21
CA TYR A 687 -22.09 -21.97 -2.92
C TYR A 687 -22.43 -22.96 -1.80
N TYR A 688 -21.86 -22.74 -0.61
CA TYR A 688 -21.99 -23.69 0.47
C TYR A 688 -22.70 -23.05 1.67
N THR A 689 -23.60 -23.80 2.29
CA THR A 689 -24.28 -23.43 3.52
C THR A 689 -23.95 -24.43 4.63
N ALA A 690 -24.10 -23.98 5.86
CA ALA A 690 -23.93 -24.82 7.04
C ALA A 690 -25.13 -25.76 7.24
N VAL A 691 -24.92 -26.86 7.94
CA VAL A 691 -26.04 -27.68 8.46
C VAL A 691 -26.89 -26.80 9.36
N PRO A 692 -28.21 -26.73 9.17
CA PRO A 692 -29.08 -25.91 9.97
C PRO A 692 -28.92 -26.18 11.48
N GLY A 693 -28.79 -25.11 12.27
CA GLY A 693 -28.57 -25.18 13.71
C GLY A 693 -27.13 -25.43 14.15
N THR A 694 -26.17 -25.57 13.22
CA THR A 694 -24.74 -25.66 13.56
C THR A 694 -24.31 -24.38 14.29
N VAL A 695 -23.75 -24.53 15.49
CA VAL A 695 -23.24 -23.40 16.29
C VAL A 695 -21.83 -23.05 15.83
N ILE A 696 -21.65 -21.83 15.37
CA ILE A 696 -20.32 -21.29 15.05
C ILE A 696 -20.05 -20.00 15.81
N ALA A 697 -18.82 -19.84 16.29
CA ALA A 697 -18.39 -18.59 16.92
C ALA A 697 -18.21 -17.52 15.83
N THR A 698 -18.93 -16.41 15.95
CA THR A 698 -18.81 -15.26 15.05
C THR A 698 -18.57 -13.99 15.82
N GLY A 699 -17.70 -13.13 15.29
CA GLY A 699 -17.49 -11.76 15.76
C GLY A 699 -16.90 -11.63 17.17
N LEU A 700 -16.32 -12.69 17.72
CA LEU A 700 -15.77 -12.68 19.07
C LEU A 700 -14.29 -12.31 19.08
N ALA A 701 -13.43 -13.28 19.12
CA ALA A 701 -12.00 -13.10 19.20
C ALA A 701 -11.31 -13.66 17.96
N THR A 702 -10.10 -13.20 17.71
CA THR A 702 -9.24 -13.73 16.64
C THR A 702 -8.05 -14.45 17.26
N VAL A 703 -7.79 -15.66 16.80
CA VAL A 703 -6.57 -16.39 17.10
C VAL A 703 -5.62 -16.20 15.91
N THR A 704 -4.48 -15.57 16.14
CA THR A 704 -3.44 -15.42 15.14
C THR A 704 -2.45 -16.58 15.25
N MET A 705 -2.33 -17.37 14.18
CA MET A 705 -1.46 -18.53 14.14
C MET A 705 -0.81 -18.71 12.77
N THR A 706 -0.01 -19.76 12.60
CA THR A 706 0.58 -20.08 11.32
C THR A 706 -0.48 -20.45 10.30
N ASN A 707 -0.46 -19.77 9.15
CA ASN A 707 -1.33 -20.10 8.02
C ASN A 707 -0.82 -21.36 7.31
N PRO A 708 -1.58 -22.44 7.19
CA PRO A 708 -1.20 -23.63 6.44
C PRO A 708 -1.22 -23.40 4.92
N ASN A 709 -1.86 -22.36 4.43
CA ASN A 709 -1.90 -22.03 3.01
C ASN A 709 -0.53 -21.57 2.52
N TYR A 710 -0.18 -21.94 1.29
CA TYR A 710 1.12 -21.62 0.71
C TYR A 710 0.99 -21.29 -0.78
N GLN A 711 2.05 -20.74 -1.34
CA GLN A 711 2.12 -20.32 -2.73
C GLN A 711 3.44 -20.78 -3.35
N VAL A 712 3.39 -21.25 -4.59
CA VAL A 712 4.57 -21.78 -5.29
C VAL A 712 4.77 -21.01 -6.59
N TYR A 713 5.93 -20.40 -6.72
CA TYR A 713 6.34 -19.69 -7.93
C TYR A 713 7.31 -20.55 -8.75
N HIS A 714 7.05 -20.64 -10.04
CA HIS A 714 7.97 -21.17 -11.05
C HIS A 714 8.18 -20.11 -12.13
N GLY A 715 9.42 -19.80 -12.44
CA GLY A 715 9.77 -18.85 -13.49
C GLY A 715 10.95 -19.35 -14.31
N VAL A 716 10.84 -19.23 -15.62
CA VAL A 716 11.97 -19.37 -16.56
C VAL A 716 12.25 -18.01 -17.17
N ILE A 717 13.48 -17.54 -17.03
CA ILE A 717 13.92 -16.26 -17.59
C ILE A 717 15.00 -16.54 -18.63
N VAL A 718 14.77 -16.17 -19.87
CA VAL A 718 15.76 -16.14 -20.93
C VAL A 718 16.17 -14.69 -21.15
N GLN A 719 17.46 -14.39 -21.11
CA GLN A 719 17.96 -13.03 -21.22
C GLN A 719 19.16 -12.92 -22.16
N ALA A 720 19.30 -11.76 -22.80
CA ALA A 720 20.49 -11.39 -23.54
C ALA A 720 20.88 -9.94 -23.21
N ASN A 721 22.15 -9.76 -22.83
CA ASN A 721 22.69 -8.49 -22.38
C ASN A 721 23.93 -8.13 -23.20
N LYS A 722 23.84 -7.04 -23.95
CA LYS A 722 24.96 -6.45 -24.73
C LYS A 722 25.42 -5.18 -24.01
N ARG A 723 26.63 -5.21 -23.49
CA ARG A 723 27.27 -4.02 -22.92
C ARG A 723 27.54 -3.00 -24.01
N PHE A 724 27.56 -1.71 -23.67
CA PHE A 724 27.84 -0.66 -24.65
C PHE A 724 29.22 -0.87 -25.28
N SER A 725 29.22 -1.26 -26.51
CA SER A 725 30.38 -1.36 -27.39
C SER A 725 29.91 -1.24 -28.84
N ASP A 726 30.78 -0.85 -29.75
CA ASP A 726 30.43 -0.69 -31.15
C ASP A 726 29.22 0.22 -31.40
N LYS A 727 29.10 1.27 -30.57
CA LYS A 727 28.02 2.28 -30.57
C LYS A 727 26.65 1.83 -30.08
N TRP A 728 26.47 0.62 -29.56
CA TRP A 728 25.16 0.17 -29.06
C TRP A 728 25.21 -0.70 -27.81
N GLN A 729 24.11 -0.69 -27.11
CA GLN A 729 23.83 -1.59 -25.99
C GLN A 729 22.41 -2.11 -26.08
N MET A 730 22.15 -3.26 -25.46
CA MET A 730 20.84 -3.89 -25.42
C MET A 730 20.68 -4.74 -24.16
N ASN A 731 19.50 -4.68 -23.54
CA ASN A 731 19.05 -5.63 -22.53
C ASN A 731 17.72 -6.20 -23.00
N THR A 732 17.61 -7.51 -23.06
CA THR A 732 16.35 -8.17 -23.41
C THR A 732 16.08 -9.36 -22.48
N SER A 733 14.82 -9.61 -22.19
CA SER A 733 14.38 -10.77 -21.42
C SER A 733 13.01 -11.25 -21.84
N VAL A 734 12.83 -12.57 -21.79
CA VAL A 734 11.55 -13.25 -21.82
C VAL A 734 11.39 -13.99 -20.52
N THR A 735 10.32 -13.71 -19.80
CA THR A 735 9.96 -14.45 -18.58
C THR A 735 8.68 -15.23 -18.83
N MET A 736 8.70 -16.53 -18.55
CA MET A 736 7.53 -17.39 -18.49
C MET A 736 7.35 -17.82 -17.05
N GLN A 737 6.15 -17.63 -16.48
CA GLN A 737 5.97 -17.80 -15.05
C GLN A 737 4.58 -18.27 -14.64
N THR A 738 4.52 -18.89 -13.46
CA THR A 738 3.29 -19.26 -12.78
C THR A 738 3.47 -19.13 -11.27
N ASN A 739 2.39 -18.83 -10.54
CA ASN A 739 2.42 -18.65 -9.10
C ASN A 739 1.11 -19.14 -8.45
N PRO A 740 0.81 -20.45 -8.52
CA PRO A 740 -0.40 -21.01 -7.92
C PRO A 740 -0.37 -20.90 -6.39
N GLY A 741 -1.54 -20.54 -5.83
CA GLY A 741 -1.79 -20.58 -4.39
C GLY A 741 -2.51 -21.84 -3.99
N TYR A 742 -2.09 -22.47 -2.90
CA TYR A 742 -2.70 -23.69 -2.37
C TYR A 742 -3.39 -23.38 -1.04
N ASN A 743 -4.72 -23.46 -1.05
CA ASN A 743 -5.57 -23.21 0.10
C ASN A 743 -5.85 -24.53 0.81
N GLU A 744 -4.93 -24.95 1.66
CA GLU A 744 -5.05 -26.18 2.45
C GLU A 744 -6.05 -26.03 3.60
N TYR A 745 -6.38 -24.80 3.96
CA TYR A 745 -7.33 -24.49 4.99
C TYR A 745 -8.21 -23.30 4.60
N PHE A 746 -9.51 -23.46 4.80
CA PHE A 746 -10.53 -22.43 4.57
C PHE A 746 -11.71 -22.63 5.53
N THR A 747 -12.35 -21.54 5.91
CA THR A 747 -13.52 -21.58 6.79
C THR A 747 -14.84 -21.75 6.04
N ASN A 748 -14.86 -21.40 4.75
CA ASN A 748 -15.98 -21.57 3.84
C ASN A 748 -15.45 -22.03 2.48
N PRO A 749 -15.91 -23.16 1.93
CA PRO A 749 -15.43 -23.68 0.64
C PRO A 749 -15.92 -22.89 -0.57
N THR A 750 -16.89 -21.98 -0.42
CA THR A 750 -17.45 -21.23 -1.57
C THR A 750 -16.36 -20.48 -2.33
N GLY A 751 -16.19 -20.82 -3.59
CA GLY A 751 -15.24 -20.20 -4.50
C GLY A 751 -13.80 -20.70 -4.38
N VAL A 752 -13.48 -21.57 -3.42
CA VAL A 752 -12.10 -22.08 -3.23
C VAL A 752 -11.63 -22.85 -4.45
N GLU A 753 -12.48 -23.64 -5.10
CA GLU A 753 -12.16 -24.40 -6.31
C GLU A 753 -11.68 -23.52 -7.46
N TYR A 754 -12.08 -22.25 -7.51
CA TYR A 754 -11.70 -21.32 -8.58
C TYR A 754 -10.36 -20.61 -8.37
N VAL A 755 -9.73 -20.79 -7.20
CA VAL A 755 -8.45 -20.17 -6.85
C VAL A 755 -7.39 -21.18 -6.39
N HIS A 756 -7.78 -22.36 -5.90
CA HIS A 756 -6.85 -23.39 -5.42
C HIS A 756 -6.02 -23.98 -6.57
N GLY A 757 -4.69 -23.93 -6.45
CA GLY A 757 -3.77 -24.42 -7.46
C GLY A 757 -3.70 -23.56 -8.74
N ILE A 758 -4.29 -22.34 -8.72
CA ILE A 758 -4.40 -21.48 -9.89
C ILE A 758 -3.51 -20.26 -9.75
N SER A 759 -2.82 -19.93 -10.83
CA SER A 759 -1.96 -18.74 -10.91
C SER A 759 -2.75 -17.52 -11.37
N ASN A 760 -2.59 -16.41 -10.64
CA ASN A 760 -3.24 -15.14 -10.95
C ASN A 760 -2.30 -14.05 -11.50
N ILE A 761 -1.06 -14.39 -11.85
CA ILE A 761 -0.08 -13.46 -12.42
C ILE A 761 -0.04 -13.52 -13.96
N ALA A 762 0.61 -12.55 -14.58
CA ALA A 762 0.94 -12.59 -16.00
C ALA A 762 1.76 -13.84 -16.32
N ARG A 763 1.37 -14.61 -17.35
CA ARG A 763 2.04 -15.87 -17.73
C ARG A 763 3.37 -15.63 -18.42
N TYR A 764 3.46 -14.54 -19.18
CA TYR A 764 4.67 -14.16 -19.89
C TYR A 764 4.90 -12.64 -19.86
N LEU A 765 6.18 -12.27 -19.88
CA LEU A 765 6.67 -10.90 -19.96
C LEU A 765 7.80 -10.88 -20.99
N PHE A 766 7.72 -9.98 -21.96
CA PHE A 766 8.81 -9.70 -22.89
C PHE A 766 9.26 -8.25 -22.71
N LYS A 767 10.56 -8.05 -22.56
CA LYS A 767 11.16 -6.72 -22.41
C LYS A 767 12.40 -6.62 -23.28
N ILE A 768 12.52 -5.51 -23.99
CA ILE A 768 13.75 -5.17 -24.72
C ILE A 768 14.00 -3.68 -24.56
N SER A 769 15.21 -3.33 -24.15
CA SER A 769 15.67 -1.95 -24.10
C SER A 769 17.04 -1.83 -24.70
N GLY A 770 17.34 -0.68 -25.32
CA GLY A 770 18.61 -0.46 -25.94
C GLY A 770 18.90 1.01 -26.23
N ALA A 771 20.15 1.28 -26.57
CA ALA A 771 20.57 2.61 -27.01
C ALA A 771 21.64 2.47 -28.13
N TYR A 772 21.59 3.40 -29.07
CA TYR A 772 22.49 3.49 -30.19
C TYR A 772 23.09 4.90 -30.33
N ALA A 773 24.39 5.00 -30.34
CA ALA A 773 25.12 6.26 -30.60
C ALA A 773 25.23 6.50 -32.12
N ALA A 774 24.33 7.34 -32.65
CA ALA A 774 24.24 7.64 -34.08
C ALA A 774 25.33 8.55 -34.60
N GLY A 775 26.25 9.01 -33.77
CA GLY A 775 27.30 9.96 -34.14
C GLY A 775 26.93 11.42 -33.80
N TRP A 776 27.84 12.35 -33.95
CA TRP A 776 27.66 13.80 -33.68
C TRP A 776 27.07 14.14 -32.33
N GLY A 777 27.27 13.28 -31.32
CA GLY A 777 26.67 13.43 -29.98
C GLY A 777 25.20 13.07 -29.88
N ILE A 778 24.62 12.42 -30.89
CA ILE A 778 23.23 11.94 -30.89
C ILE A 778 23.19 10.52 -30.34
N MET A 779 22.29 10.31 -29.40
CA MET A 779 21.92 9.00 -28.82
C MET A 779 20.44 8.75 -29.07
N VAL A 780 20.12 7.60 -29.62
CA VAL A 780 18.74 7.11 -29.76
C VAL A 780 18.57 5.95 -28.77
N SER A 781 17.51 5.94 -28.02
CA SER A 781 17.15 4.88 -27.07
C SER A 781 15.73 4.40 -27.29
N GLY A 782 15.48 3.14 -26.97
CA GLY A 782 14.15 2.56 -27.04
C GLY A 782 13.93 1.54 -25.93
N ASN A 783 12.67 1.41 -25.52
CA ASN A 783 12.22 0.43 -24.55
C ASN A 783 10.87 -0.12 -25.03
N PHE A 784 10.80 -1.42 -25.24
CA PHE A 784 9.57 -2.11 -25.57
C PHE A 784 9.25 -3.13 -24.50
N ASN A 785 8.02 -3.05 -23.97
CA ASN A 785 7.50 -3.98 -22.97
C ASN A 785 6.21 -4.59 -23.50
N MET A 786 6.12 -5.90 -23.40
CA MET A 786 4.89 -6.65 -23.67
C MET A 786 4.62 -7.61 -22.50
N ASN A 787 3.42 -7.59 -21.99
CA ASN A 787 2.98 -8.50 -20.94
C ASN A 787 1.60 -9.07 -21.26
N ASP A 788 1.38 -10.29 -20.78
CA ASP A 788 0.07 -10.92 -20.78
C ASP A 788 -0.90 -10.04 -19.96
N GLY A 789 -2.10 -9.83 -20.47
CA GLY A 789 -3.10 -9.01 -19.79
C GLY A 789 -3.43 -9.50 -18.37
N GLY A 790 -3.87 -8.60 -17.52
CA GLY A 790 -4.32 -8.92 -16.16
C GLY A 790 -5.46 -9.94 -16.14
N ASN A 791 -5.63 -10.65 -15.03
CA ASN A 791 -6.75 -11.56 -14.84
C ASN A 791 -8.06 -10.80 -14.68
N ARG A 792 -9.12 -11.33 -15.28
CA ARG A 792 -10.50 -10.92 -15.06
C ARG A 792 -11.26 -12.13 -14.49
N THR A 793 -11.43 -12.16 -13.16
CA THR A 793 -12.21 -13.21 -12.49
C THR A 793 -13.69 -12.87 -12.62
N LEU A 794 -14.43 -13.68 -13.37
CA LEU A 794 -15.85 -13.43 -13.60
C LEU A 794 -16.70 -14.03 -12.48
N SER A 795 -17.76 -13.29 -12.13
CA SER A 795 -18.76 -13.71 -11.14
C SER A 795 -20.18 -13.48 -11.67
N VAL A 796 -21.15 -14.05 -11.00
CA VAL A 796 -22.58 -13.77 -11.17
C VAL A 796 -23.15 -13.19 -9.88
N ASP A 797 -24.34 -12.59 -9.94
CA ASP A 797 -25.09 -12.34 -8.71
C ASP A 797 -25.25 -13.61 -7.93
N GLY A 798 -25.28 -13.50 -6.62
CA GLY A 798 -25.52 -14.61 -5.73
C GLY A 798 -26.84 -14.45 -4.97
N PRO A 799 -27.17 -15.36 -4.06
CA PRO A 799 -28.44 -15.32 -3.31
C PRO A 799 -28.64 -14.11 -2.41
N GLY A 800 -27.63 -13.24 -2.29
CA GLY A 800 -27.74 -11.92 -1.69
C GLY A 800 -26.82 -11.62 -0.53
N ASN A 801 -26.91 -10.38 -0.04
CA ASN A 801 -26.27 -9.92 1.19
C ASN A 801 -27.05 -10.38 2.41
N ASN A 802 -26.35 -10.65 3.49
CA ASN A 802 -26.96 -11.13 4.74
C ASN A 802 -27.78 -12.42 4.55
N PHE A 803 -27.28 -13.30 3.70
CA PHE A 803 -27.89 -14.59 3.47
C PHE A 803 -27.69 -15.50 4.70
N TRP A 804 -28.74 -16.16 5.13
CA TRP A 804 -28.63 -17.10 6.22
C TRP A 804 -27.88 -18.36 5.79
N THR A 805 -26.80 -18.65 6.51
CA THR A 805 -25.91 -19.75 6.19
C THR A 805 -26.38 -21.11 6.75
N GLY A 806 -27.45 -21.13 7.51
CA GLY A 806 -27.88 -22.31 8.31
C GLY A 806 -27.22 -22.38 9.68
N ALA A 807 -26.17 -21.63 9.95
CA ALA A 807 -25.46 -21.61 11.21
C ALA A 807 -26.03 -20.59 12.20
N VAL A 808 -25.83 -20.85 13.49
CA VAL A 808 -26.21 -19.95 14.58
C VAL A 808 -24.98 -19.60 15.44
N SER A 809 -24.99 -18.42 16.03
CA SER A 809 -24.01 -18.04 17.06
C SER A 809 -24.26 -18.80 18.37
N PRO A 810 -23.32 -18.81 19.32
CA PRO A 810 -23.52 -19.39 20.63
C PRO A 810 -24.74 -18.87 21.39
N GLY A 811 -25.26 -17.70 21.04
CA GLY A 811 -26.50 -17.13 21.56
C GLY A 811 -27.76 -17.47 20.78
N GLY A 812 -27.69 -18.39 19.82
CA GLY A 812 -28.83 -18.82 18.98
C GLY A 812 -29.19 -17.86 17.84
N ASN A 813 -28.44 -16.77 17.63
CA ASN A 813 -28.70 -15.84 16.54
C ASN A 813 -28.21 -16.41 15.19
N GLN A 814 -28.96 -16.13 14.15
CA GLN A 814 -28.59 -16.53 12.79
C GLN A 814 -27.27 -15.95 12.37
N VAL A 815 -26.39 -16.77 11.80
CA VAL A 815 -25.15 -16.34 11.20
C VAL A 815 -25.40 -16.03 9.73
N LEU A 816 -25.20 -14.79 9.36
CA LEU A 816 -25.39 -14.29 8.00
C LEU A 816 -24.02 -14.14 7.31
N THR A 817 -24.00 -14.41 6.03
CA THR A 817 -22.82 -14.15 5.17
C THR A 817 -23.21 -13.39 3.91
N ASN A 818 -22.22 -12.81 3.27
CA ASN A 818 -22.40 -12.10 2.02
C ASN A 818 -22.13 -13.05 0.85
N TYR A 819 -23.21 -13.45 0.15
CA TYR A 819 -23.16 -14.14 -1.13
C TYR A 819 -23.71 -13.24 -2.25
N SER A 820 -23.39 -11.94 -2.22
CA SER A 820 -23.85 -11.01 -3.26
C SER A 820 -23.31 -11.36 -4.63
N THR A 821 -22.12 -11.96 -4.70
CA THR A 821 -21.52 -12.44 -5.94
C THR A 821 -20.88 -13.81 -5.75
N LEU A 822 -20.93 -14.64 -6.77
CA LEU A 822 -20.32 -15.97 -6.80
C LEU A 822 -19.43 -16.11 -8.04
N ASN A 823 -18.20 -16.58 -7.85
CA ASN A 823 -17.35 -16.96 -8.97
C ASN A 823 -17.88 -18.24 -9.62
N PHE A 824 -17.77 -18.34 -10.94
CA PHE A 824 -18.21 -19.52 -11.69
C PHE A 824 -17.13 -20.07 -12.64
N GLN A 825 -15.95 -19.46 -12.64
CA GLN A 825 -14.81 -19.91 -13.45
C GLN A 825 -13.49 -19.70 -12.72
N ASN A 826 -12.48 -20.46 -13.09
CA ASN A 826 -11.14 -20.36 -12.55
C ASN A 826 -10.54 -18.97 -12.80
N THR A 827 -9.89 -18.42 -11.81
CA THR A 827 -9.12 -17.17 -11.92
C THR A 827 -8.11 -17.28 -13.06
N GLY A 828 -8.08 -16.29 -13.97
CA GLY A 828 -7.19 -16.29 -15.12
C GLY A 828 -7.68 -17.02 -16.37
N THR A 829 -8.89 -17.62 -16.34
CA THR A 829 -9.56 -18.11 -17.55
C THR A 829 -9.87 -16.96 -18.49
N THR A 830 -10.44 -15.89 -17.97
CA THR A 830 -10.63 -14.63 -18.70
C THR A 830 -9.52 -13.65 -18.36
N ARG A 831 -8.97 -13.00 -19.38
CA ARG A 831 -7.88 -12.03 -19.23
C ARG A 831 -8.16 -10.80 -20.09
N PHE A 832 -7.58 -9.69 -19.70
CA PHE A 832 -7.48 -8.50 -20.56
C PHE A 832 -6.51 -8.76 -21.71
N ASP A 833 -6.53 -7.87 -22.71
CA ASP A 833 -5.60 -7.93 -23.82
C ASP A 833 -4.16 -7.69 -23.37
N ALA A 834 -3.23 -8.28 -24.12
CA ALA A 834 -1.81 -8.10 -23.85
C ALA A 834 -1.38 -6.66 -24.13
N VAL A 835 -0.78 -6.03 -23.14
CA VAL A 835 -0.29 -4.65 -23.24
C VAL A 835 1.05 -4.61 -23.96
N LYS A 836 1.19 -3.71 -24.96
CA LYS A 836 2.38 -3.53 -25.78
C LYS A 836 2.81 -2.08 -25.76
N LEU A 837 3.81 -1.73 -24.97
CA LEU A 837 4.30 -0.36 -24.81
C LEU A 837 5.65 -0.17 -25.48
N LEU A 838 5.75 0.85 -26.32
CA LEU A 838 7.00 1.30 -26.93
C LEU A 838 7.29 2.73 -26.49
N ASP A 839 8.45 2.90 -25.82
CA ASP A 839 9.00 4.21 -25.48
C ASP A 839 10.26 4.46 -26.32
N LEU A 840 10.42 5.69 -26.80
CA LEU A 840 11.57 6.11 -27.60
C LEU A 840 12.16 7.39 -27.01
N GLY A 841 13.49 7.49 -27.01
CA GLY A 841 14.20 8.68 -26.58
C GLY A 841 15.27 9.09 -27.59
N VAL A 842 15.38 10.38 -27.84
CA VAL A 842 16.46 10.97 -28.64
C VAL A 842 17.12 12.06 -27.83
N SER A 843 18.45 12.03 -27.78
CA SER A 843 19.20 13.08 -27.11
C SER A 843 20.40 13.52 -27.93
N LYS A 844 20.76 14.81 -27.78
CA LYS A 844 21.98 15.36 -28.40
C LYS A 844 22.82 16.06 -27.34
N THR A 845 24.10 15.71 -27.31
CA THR A 845 25.05 16.31 -26.37
C THR A 845 25.95 17.27 -27.16
N PHE A 846 26.00 18.54 -26.69
CA PHE A 846 26.85 19.59 -27.16
C PHE A 846 28.00 19.78 -26.16
N ALA A 847 29.25 19.74 -26.69
CA ALA A 847 30.43 20.10 -25.92
C ALA A 847 30.60 21.62 -25.94
N LEU A 848 30.67 22.25 -24.77
CA LEU A 848 30.82 23.69 -24.59
C LEU A 848 32.19 23.99 -23.96
N ARG A 849 32.72 25.18 -24.19
CA ARG A 849 34.00 25.66 -23.64
C ARG A 849 35.16 24.66 -23.76
N GLY A 850 35.37 24.13 -24.99
CA GLY A 850 36.40 23.13 -25.23
C GLY A 850 36.18 21.78 -24.52
N GLY A 851 34.93 21.39 -24.29
CA GLY A 851 34.55 20.10 -23.67
C GLY A 851 34.50 20.09 -22.13
N LYS A 852 34.81 21.22 -21.48
CA LYS A 852 34.73 21.33 -20.02
C LYS A 852 33.27 21.27 -19.52
N ASN A 853 32.34 21.85 -20.27
CA ASN A 853 30.93 21.81 -19.99
C ASN A 853 30.19 21.04 -21.07
N ARG A 854 29.06 20.44 -20.73
CA ARG A 854 28.24 19.66 -21.67
C ARG A 854 26.77 20.05 -21.49
N LEU A 855 26.10 20.34 -22.60
CA LEU A 855 24.67 20.50 -22.66
C LEU A 855 24.07 19.32 -23.42
N LYS A 856 23.22 18.53 -22.75
CA LYS A 856 22.45 17.46 -23.36
C LYS A 856 20.99 17.91 -23.45
N VAL A 857 20.42 17.89 -24.66
CA VAL A 857 18.99 18.13 -24.91
C VAL A 857 18.36 16.79 -25.21
N MET A 858 17.15 16.55 -24.67
CA MET A 858 16.45 15.26 -24.74
C MET A 858 15.00 15.46 -25.15
N VAL A 859 14.51 14.51 -25.92
CA VAL A 859 13.09 14.34 -26.24
C VAL A 859 12.76 12.87 -25.99
N ASP A 860 11.84 12.61 -25.07
CA ASP A 860 11.38 11.27 -24.74
C ASP A 860 9.90 11.16 -25.11
N GLY A 861 9.52 10.07 -25.77
CA GLY A 861 8.13 9.75 -26.09
C GLY A 861 7.74 8.44 -25.40
N PHE A 862 6.69 8.47 -24.62
CA PHE A 862 6.10 7.33 -23.93
C PHE A 862 4.86 6.85 -24.67
N ASN A 863 4.61 5.54 -24.68
CA ASN A 863 3.55 4.90 -25.46
C ASN A 863 3.49 5.43 -26.91
N MET A 864 4.61 5.34 -27.62
CA MET A 864 4.73 5.88 -28.97
C MET A 864 3.75 5.26 -29.98
N LEU A 865 3.29 4.05 -29.71
CA LEU A 865 2.25 3.37 -30.51
C LEU A 865 0.85 3.93 -30.23
N ASN A 866 0.69 4.72 -29.15
CA ASN A 866 -0.57 5.26 -28.68
C ASN A 866 -1.64 4.18 -28.47
N VAL A 867 -1.22 3.01 -27.93
CA VAL A 867 -2.13 1.90 -27.67
C VAL A 867 -3.18 2.31 -26.62
N ASN A 868 -4.35 1.69 -26.70
CA ASN A 868 -5.51 1.97 -25.85
C ASN A 868 -6.14 0.66 -25.33
N ASP A 869 -5.32 -0.37 -25.12
CA ASP A 869 -5.77 -1.66 -24.60
C ASP A 869 -6.56 -1.48 -23.29
N VAL A 870 -7.68 -2.18 -23.17
CA VAL A 870 -8.55 -2.13 -21.99
C VAL A 870 -7.86 -2.75 -20.78
N GLN A 871 -7.83 -2.02 -19.67
CA GLN A 871 -7.22 -2.43 -18.40
C GLN A 871 -8.24 -2.67 -17.28
N GLY A 872 -9.46 -2.21 -17.44
CA GLY A 872 -10.52 -2.38 -16.44
C GLY A 872 -11.90 -2.28 -17.02
N TYR A 873 -12.82 -3.03 -16.41
CA TYR A 873 -14.26 -2.89 -16.58
C TYR A 873 -14.89 -2.45 -15.26
N SER A 874 -16.06 -1.85 -15.32
CA SER A 874 -16.76 -1.37 -14.12
C SER A 874 -17.23 -2.50 -13.23
N SER A 875 -17.46 -3.68 -13.79
CA SER A 875 -17.82 -4.89 -13.04
C SER A 875 -17.23 -6.15 -13.68
N ASN A 876 -16.84 -7.11 -12.83
CA ASN A 876 -16.54 -8.46 -13.24
C ASN A 876 -17.75 -9.39 -13.06
N ASN A 877 -18.85 -8.89 -12.52
CA ASN A 877 -20.09 -9.61 -12.39
C ASN A 877 -20.88 -9.50 -13.71
N ILE A 878 -21.10 -10.64 -14.38
CA ILE A 878 -21.78 -10.70 -15.68
C ILE A 878 -23.26 -10.33 -15.62
N SER A 879 -23.86 -10.39 -14.43
CA SER A 879 -25.25 -9.99 -14.18
C SER A 879 -25.41 -8.46 -14.01
N ALA A 880 -24.31 -7.77 -13.73
CA ALA A 880 -24.32 -6.32 -13.48
C ALA A 880 -24.36 -5.54 -14.82
N ALA A 881 -25.11 -4.45 -14.85
CA ALA A 881 -25.18 -3.55 -16.00
C ALA A 881 -23.80 -3.02 -16.43
N GLY A 882 -22.85 -2.88 -15.49
CA GLY A 882 -21.47 -2.43 -15.75
C GLY A 882 -20.53 -3.50 -16.29
N PHE A 883 -20.98 -4.73 -16.55
CA PHE A 883 -20.10 -5.82 -16.97
C PHE A 883 -19.35 -5.57 -18.28
N THR A 884 -20.03 -4.97 -19.27
CA THR A 884 -19.44 -4.61 -20.57
C THR A 884 -18.87 -3.20 -20.58
N GLN A 885 -19.08 -2.41 -19.53
CA GLN A 885 -18.66 -1.02 -19.49
C GLN A 885 -17.19 -0.90 -19.10
N ILE A 886 -16.43 -0.18 -19.92
CA ILE A 886 -14.99 0.01 -19.73
C ILE A 886 -14.78 1.10 -18.68
N SER A 887 -13.89 0.86 -17.72
CA SER A 887 -13.52 1.80 -16.65
C SER A 887 -12.13 2.41 -16.84
N SER A 888 -11.23 1.73 -17.55
CA SER A 888 -9.87 2.23 -17.82
C SER A 888 -9.20 1.56 -18.99
N ILE A 889 -8.33 2.33 -19.66
CA ILE A 889 -7.45 1.87 -20.74
C ILE A 889 -6.00 2.26 -20.44
N VAL A 890 -5.07 1.79 -21.24
CA VAL A 890 -3.66 2.23 -21.19
C VAL A 890 -3.57 3.75 -21.39
N PRO A 891 -2.77 4.50 -20.56
CA PRO A 891 -2.57 5.93 -20.73
C PRO A 891 -2.03 6.30 -22.14
N PRO A 892 -2.41 7.48 -22.66
CA PRO A 892 -2.05 7.87 -24.01
C PRO A 892 -0.57 8.20 -24.15
N ARG A 893 -0.15 8.42 -25.42
CA ARG A 893 1.20 8.89 -25.73
C ARG A 893 1.46 10.25 -25.10
N VAL A 894 2.67 10.39 -24.51
CA VAL A 894 3.17 11.65 -23.93
C VAL A 894 4.55 11.94 -24.46
N ILE A 895 4.82 13.20 -24.83
CA ILE A 895 6.17 13.67 -25.21
C ILE A 895 6.72 14.55 -24.11
N ARG A 896 7.93 14.22 -23.63
CA ARG A 896 8.66 14.97 -22.61
C ARG A 896 9.91 15.61 -23.19
N PHE A 897 10.12 16.88 -22.87
CA PHE A 897 11.34 17.60 -23.21
C PHE A 897 12.26 17.69 -22.00
N GLY A 898 13.56 17.60 -22.25
CA GLY A 898 14.56 17.69 -21.18
C GLY A 898 15.85 18.39 -21.61
N ALA A 899 16.51 18.98 -20.65
CA ALA A 899 17.85 19.56 -20.81
C ALA A 899 18.70 19.25 -19.58
N GLN A 900 19.93 18.80 -19.79
CA GLN A 900 20.89 18.53 -18.74
C GLN A 900 22.19 19.29 -19.01
N PHE A 901 22.64 20.06 -18.04
CA PHE A 901 23.87 20.82 -18.11
C PHE A 901 24.89 20.26 -17.11
N GLY A 902 26.02 19.78 -17.60
CA GLY A 902 27.14 19.32 -16.78
C GLY A 902 28.29 20.34 -16.79
N PHE A 903 28.88 20.66 -15.65
CA PHE A 903 29.88 21.69 -15.43
C PHE A 903 30.90 21.28 -14.38
#